data_5a29984b3017c431f03064e7adf4847b
#
_entry.id   5a29984b3017c431f03064e7adf4847b
#
_cell.length_a   1.000
_cell.length_b   1.000
_cell.length_c   1.000
_cell.angle_alpha   90.00
_cell.angle_beta   90.00
_cell.angle_gamma   90.00
#
_symmetry.space_group_name_H-M   'P 1'
#
loop_
_entity.id
_entity.type
_entity.pdbx_description
1 polymer ?
#
loop_
_entity_poly.entity_id
_entity_poly.type
_entity_poly.pdbx_seq_one_letter_code
_entity_poly.pdbx_strand_id
1 'polypeptide(L)'
;MAASDSSSAGSSTESMLQESRRFPPPAEFAKDAHVTSIEQYEQMHRRSVEDPESFWAEVAEGFHWFEPWTKVLDWNLPDAKWFVDGKTNLAYNCLDRQIDAGLGDQTAIVWEAESPGSDGQFVVEHWSYADLHREVCKFANVLKAQGVKKGDVVTIYMGMIPQLAIAMLACARIGAPHSIIFGGFSASAIRDRVEDGQSRIVVTCDGSYRRAKIVPLKDNVDEALTMTDRVDTVIVYERTKHDGVNYIDGRDHKWDALMADASADCDAEQLDSEDLAFILYTSGSTGKPKGIMHTTGGYMVYAAMTAKLTFDLNADDPNEMYWCTADIGWITGHSYIIYGLLPNRVPTLMYEGAPNEPGPDRFWDMVERHQVTKFYTAPTAIRAFMKWGDEHVEKHDLSSLKVLGTVGEPINPEAWVWYHEKIGGSKCPIVDTWWQTETGGHMLTPLPGATTTTPGSCCRPMLGIDAAVVNSDGEEVPNNTGGILVVRKPWPSMLRGIYGDRQRFVETYWEKVPGMYCPADGARVDPDGNFWITGRIDDVIVVAGHNLGTMEIESALVSHPDVAEAAVVGFPHDVKGTGIAAFVITQGQAPSPGSDAAEAMKKSMSAHVAKELGPISKPDQIRLTEALPKTRSGKIMRRLLRDIAAGNPITQDTTTLEDRSIVEKLQASG
;
A
#
# COMPACT_ATOMS: atom_id res chain seq x y z
N MET A 1 -49.91 16.02 -26.27
CA MET A 1 -48.82 16.45 -25.38
C MET A 1 -48.66 15.34 -24.38
N ALA A 2 -47.74 14.42 -24.61
CA ALA A 2 -47.37 13.37 -23.68
C ALA A 2 -46.01 13.76 -23.10
N ALA A 3 -45.96 13.94 -21.81
CA ALA A 3 -44.75 14.22 -21.07
C ALA A 3 -43.92 12.92 -21.04
N SER A 4 -42.70 12.97 -21.55
CA SER A 4 -41.71 11.90 -21.43
C SER A 4 -41.15 11.91 -20.01
N ASP A 5 -41.55 10.96 -19.20
CA ASP A 5 -40.87 10.61 -17.97
C ASP A 5 -39.45 10.07 -18.31
N SER A 6 -38.45 10.90 -18.13
CA SER A 6 -37.07 10.46 -18.06
C SER A 6 -36.79 10.04 -16.61
N SER A 7 -37.12 8.76 -16.29
CA SER A 7 -36.61 8.13 -15.08
C SER A 7 -35.08 8.02 -15.19
N SER A 8 -34.36 8.79 -14.37
CA SER A 8 -32.93 8.62 -14.12
C SER A 8 -32.73 7.21 -13.54
N ALA A 9 -32.26 6.29 -14.39
CA ALA A 9 -31.79 4.99 -13.93
C ALA A 9 -30.57 5.24 -13.02
N GLY A 10 -30.73 5.04 -11.72
CA GLY A 10 -29.64 5.08 -10.75
C GLY A 10 -28.55 4.09 -11.17
N SER A 11 -27.30 4.53 -11.12
CA SER A 11 -26.12 3.76 -11.55
C SER A 11 -25.78 2.68 -10.52
N SER A 12 -26.55 1.60 -10.44
CA SER A 12 -26.14 0.40 -9.69
C SER A 12 -25.25 -0.47 -10.57
N THR A 13 -24.13 -0.94 -10.06
CA THR A 13 -23.27 -1.91 -10.72
C THR A 13 -23.78 -3.31 -10.38
N GLU A 14 -24.13 -4.11 -11.39
CA GLU A 14 -24.52 -5.51 -11.16
C GLU A 14 -23.26 -6.34 -10.89
N SER A 15 -23.15 -6.93 -9.69
CA SER A 15 -22.07 -7.87 -9.36
C SER A 15 -22.49 -9.29 -9.71
N MET A 16 -21.68 -9.97 -10.52
CA MET A 16 -21.93 -11.33 -10.99
C MET A 16 -21.02 -12.38 -10.37
N LEU A 17 -19.98 -11.96 -9.63
CA LEU A 17 -19.05 -12.89 -8.99
C LEU A 17 -19.73 -13.56 -7.78
N GLN A 18 -19.85 -14.89 -7.80
CA GLN A 18 -20.37 -15.69 -6.70
C GLN A 18 -19.27 -16.58 -6.14
N GLU A 19 -18.81 -16.28 -4.91
CA GLU A 19 -17.86 -17.09 -4.18
C GLU A 19 -18.57 -17.71 -2.96
N SER A 20 -18.54 -19.03 -2.87
CA SER A 20 -19.24 -19.77 -1.81
C SER A 20 -18.29 -20.43 -0.80
N ARG A 21 -17.00 -20.48 -1.11
CA ARG A 21 -16.00 -21.07 -0.19
C ARG A 21 -15.89 -20.20 1.07
N ARG A 22 -15.84 -20.86 2.22
CA ARG A 22 -15.76 -20.23 3.53
C ARG A 22 -14.62 -20.83 4.34
N PHE A 23 -13.79 -19.98 4.91
CA PHE A 23 -12.63 -20.37 5.69
C PHE A 23 -12.77 -19.76 7.10
N PRO A 24 -13.28 -20.54 8.08
CA PRO A 24 -13.38 -20.07 9.45
C PRO A 24 -11.98 -19.89 10.06
N PRO A 25 -11.83 -19.05 11.10
CA PRO A 25 -10.60 -18.96 11.85
C PRO A 25 -10.18 -20.34 12.36
N PRO A 26 -8.89 -20.73 12.24
CA PRO A 26 -8.42 -21.97 12.85
C PRO A 26 -8.64 -21.94 14.36
N ALA A 27 -9.27 -22.96 14.93
CA ALA A 27 -9.71 -22.95 16.33
C ALA A 27 -8.56 -22.72 17.32
N GLU A 28 -7.40 -23.33 17.08
CA GLU A 28 -6.21 -23.14 17.92
C GLU A 28 -5.64 -21.72 17.83
N PHE A 29 -5.72 -21.08 16.65
CA PHE A 29 -5.32 -19.70 16.49
C PHE A 29 -6.29 -18.74 17.18
N ALA A 30 -7.60 -18.94 16.95
CA ALA A 30 -8.66 -18.07 17.48
C ALA A 30 -8.67 -18.03 19.01
N LYS A 31 -8.27 -19.11 19.67
CA LYS A 31 -8.27 -19.24 21.13
C LYS A 31 -7.40 -18.20 21.85
N ASP A 32 -6.26 -17.86 21.25
CA ASP A 32 -5.25 -16.98 21.84
C ASP A 32 -5.16 -15.62 21.13
N ALA A 33 -6.04 -15.36 20.14
CA ALA A 33 -6.05 -14.12 19.37
C ALA A 33 -6.58 -12.94 20.20
N HIS A 34 -6.21 -11.70 19.81
CA HIS A 34 -6.74 -10.48 20.45
C HIS A 34 -8.26 -10.36 20.33
N VAL A 35 -8.83 -10.84 19.22
CA VAL A 35 -10.29 -10.92 19.01
C VAL A 35 -10.62 -12.35 18.61
N THR A 36 -11.34 -13.06 19.50
CA THR A 36 -11.52 -14.50 19.46
C THR A 36 -12.81 -14.98 18.82
N SER A 37 -13.75 -14.07 18.56
CA SER A 37 -15.04 -14.42 17.92
C SER A 37 -15.65 -13.25 17.18
N ILE A 38 -16.58 -13.57 16.26
CA ILE A 38 -17.32 -12.56 15.50
C ILE A 38 -18.20 -11.69 16.41
N GLU A 39 -18.77 -12.26 17.48
CA GLU A 39 -19.59 -11.52 18.42
C GLU A 39 -18.77 -10.48 19.20
N GLN A 40 -17.53 -10.84 19.60
CA GLN A 40 -16.59 -9.90 20.21
C GLN A 40 -16.25 -8.76 19.25
N TYR A 41 -15.92 -9.08 17.98
CA TYR A 41 -15.69 -8.08 16.95
C TYR A 41 -16.89 -7.15 16.80
N GLU A 42 -18.11 -7.69 16.65
CA GLU A 42 -19.31 -6.89 16.44
C GLU A 42 -19.60 -5.95 17.64
N GLN A 43 -19.36 -6.41 18.86
CA GLN A 43 -19.49 -5.58 20.06
C GLN A 43 -18.47 -4.45 20.07
N MET A 44 -17.19 -4.75 19.78
CA MET A 44 -16.11 -3.76 19.72
C MET A 44 -16.34 -2.76 18.59
N HIS A 45 -16.71 -3.23 17.41
CA HIS A 45 -16.98 -2.38 16.25
C HIS A 45 -18.17 -1.44 16.52
N ARG A 46 -19.28 -1.97 17.05
CA ARG A 46 -20.44 -1.15 17.41
C ARG A 46 -20.04 -0.04 18.38
N ARG A 47 -19.34 -0.38 19.49
CA ARG A 47 -18.85 0.59 20.46
C ARG A 47 -17.98 1.66 19.79
N SER A 48 -17.06 1.25 18.92
CA SER A 48 -16.11 2.15 18.25
C SER A 48 -16.78 3.14 17.29
N VAL A 49 -17.96 2.79 16.76
CA VAL A 49 -18.74 3.64 15.87
C VAL A 49 -19.76 4.49 16.63
N GLU A 50 -20.45 3.93 17.65
CA GLU A 50 -21.48 4.64 18.42
C GLU A 50 -20.88 5.61 19.44
N ASP A 51 -19.75 5.29 20.07
CA ASP A 51 -19.02 6.13 21.03
C ASP A 51 -17.52 6.25 20.66
N PRO A 52 -17.21 6.91 19.52
CA PRO A 52 -15.85 7.00 19.02
C PRO A 52 -14.90 7.76 19.97
N GLU A 53 -15.38 8.77 20.68
CA GLU A 53 -14.51 9.55 21.56
C GLU A 53 -14.02 8.71 22.75
N SER A 54 -14.89 7.99 23.44
CA SER A 54 -14.45 7.10 24.54
C SER A 54 -13.60 5.94 24.03
N PHE A 55 -13.95 5.37 22.87
CA PHE A 55 -13.18 4.26 22.29
C PHE A 55 -11.75 4.70 21.94
N TRP A 56 -11.59 5.81 21.22
CA TRP A 56 -10.28 6.28 20.79
C TRP A 56 -9.45 6.88 21.94
N ALA A 57 -10.08 7.44 22.97
CA ALA A 57 -9.38 7.82 24.19
C ALA A 57 -8.69 6.63 24.83
N GLU A 58 -9.44 5.53 25.03
CA GLU A 58 -8.91 4.28 25.61
C GLU A 58 -7.75 3.70 24.78
N VAL A 59 -7.88 3.68 23.46
CA VAL A 59 -6.80 3.22 22.58
C VAL A 59 -5.56 4.12 22.69
N ALA A 60 -5.76 5.45 22.74
CA ALA A 60 -4.68 6.43 22.80
C ALA A 60 -3.93 6.44 24.14
N GLU A 61 -4.57 6.02 25.25
CA GLU A 61 -3.90 5.85 26.55
C GLU A 61 -2.75 4.81 26.51
N GLY A 62 -2.76 3.92 25.52
CA GLY A 62 -1.67 2.96 25.29
C GLY A 62 -0.38 3.58 24.74
N PHE A 63 -0.35 4.88 24.46
CA PHE A 63 0.77 5.62 23.91
C PHE A 63 1.30 6.67 24.88
N HIS A 64 2.51 7.15 24.61
CA HIS A 64 3.07 8.24 25.40
C HIS A 64 2.61 9.60 24.89
N TRP A 65 2.11 10.42 25.81
CA TRP A 65 1.73 11.82 25.59
C TRP A 65 2.49 12.68 26.61
N PHE A 66 3.24 13.65 26.14
CA PHE A 66 3.89 14.62 27.03
C PHE A 66 2.87 15.51 27.73
N GLU A 67 1.79 15.87 27.00
CA GLU A 67 0.62 16.54 27.52
C GLU A 67 -0.63 15.82 26.97
N PRO A 68 -1.63 15.50 27.82
CA PRO A 68 -2.84 14.86 27.34
C PRO A 68 -3.68 15.82 26.50
N TRP A 69 -4.53 15.27 25.66
CA TRP A 69 -5.49 16.03 24.86
C TRP A 69 -6.62 16.62 25.71
N THR A 70 -7.19 17.75 25.25
CA THR A 70 -8.37 18.38 25.86
C THR A 70 -9.68 17.86 25.28
N LYS A 71 -9.66 17.42 24.01
CA LYS A 71 -10.79 16.88 23.27
C LYS A 71 -10.30 15.77 22.32
N VAL A 72 -11.01 14.63 22.30
CA VAL A 72 -10.60 13.49 21.46
C VAL A 72 -10.84 13.78 19.97
N LEU A 73 -12.01 14.30 19.62
CA LEU A 73 -12.40 14.60 18.26
C LEU A 73 -13.02 16.00 18.14
N ASP A 74 -12.48 16.83 17.28
CA ASP A 74 -13.11 18.05 16.79
C ASP A 74 -13.41 17.89 15.29
N TRP A 75 -14.69 17.67 14.99
CA TRP A 75 -15.15 17.35 13.65
C TRP A 75 -16.06 18.43 13.08
N ASN A 76 -15.60 19.06 11.99
CA ASN A 76 -16.35 20.03 11.20
C ASN A 76 -16.10 19.75 9.71
N LEU A 77 -16.97 18.96 9.11
CA LEU A 77 -16.86 18.48 7.72
C LEU A 77 -16.35 19.56 6.74
N PRO A 78 -15.35 19.23 5.90
CA PRO A 78 -14.65 17.96 5.76
C PRO A 78 -13.48 17.78 6.72
N ASP A 79 -13.26 18.67 7.65
CA ASP A 79 -12.11 18.71 8.54
C ASP A 79 -12.36 17.92 9.82
N ALA A 80 -11.37 17.15 10.25
CA ALA A 80 -11.34 16.48 11.54
C ALA A 80 -9.98 16.68 12.20
N LYS A 81 -9.99 16.97 13.51
CA LYS A 81 -8.81 16.98 14.37
C LYS A 81 -8.97 15.95 15.45
N TRP A 82 -7.91 15.21 15.72
CA TRP A 82 -7.91 14.16 16.71
C TRP A 82 -6.92 14.44 17.83
N PHE A 83 -7.31 14.16 19.07
CA PHE A 83 -6.51 14.38 20.27
C PHE A 83 -6.03 15.84 20.39
N VAL A 84 -6.99 16.76 20.28
CA VAL A 84 -6.77 18.21 20.22
C VAL A 84 -5.95 18.67 21.43
N ASP A 85 -4.95 19.53 21.20
CA ASP A 85 -3.98 20.05 22.17
C ASP A 85 -3.03 18.99 22.77
N GLY A 86 -3.24 17.71 22.49
CA GLY A 86 -2.33 16.64 22.96
C GLY A 86 -0.94 16.81 22.38
N LYS A 87 0.10 16.62 23.21
CA LYS A 87 1.50 16.68 22.80
C LYS A 87 2.12 15.28 22.82
N THR A 88 2.64 14.86 21.68
CA THR A 88 3.27 13.55 21.49
C THR A 88 4.39 13.60 20.45
N ASN A 89 5.05 12.49 20.21
CA ASN A 89 6.02 12.34 19.14
C ASN A 89 6.01 10.91 18.60
N LEU A 90 5.99 10.77 17.27
CA LEU A 90 5.97 9.47 16.60
C LEU A 90 7.23 8.66 16.91
N ALA A 91 8.41 9.26 16.78
CA ALA A 91 9.69 8.58 17.04
C ALA A 91 9.84 8.20 18.50
N TYR A 92 9.36 9.02 19.45
CA TYR A 92 9.34 8.68 20.87
C TYR A 92 8.53 7.40 21.13
N ASN A 93 7.33 7.32 20.57
CA ASN A 93 6.48 6.14 20.72
C ASN A 93 7.04 4.90 20.05
N CYS A 94 7.82 5.06 18.97
CA CYS A 94 8.51 3.96 18.31
C CYS A 94 9.72 3.46 19.11
N LEU A 95 10.50 4.36 19.74
CA LEU A 95 11.84 4.07 20.26
C LEU A 95 11.97 4.32 21.76
N ASP A 96 11.86 5.57 22.20
CA ASP A 96 12.13 5.98 23.59
C ASP A 96 11.27 5.22 24.59
N ARG A 97 9.97 5.08 24.30
CA ARG A 97 9.04 4.33 25.13
C ARG A 97 9.49 2.87 25.37
N GLN A 98 10.14 2.27 24.39
CA GLN A 98 10.66 0.89 24.53
C GLN A 98 11.93 0.87 25.38
N ILE A 99 12.77 1.87 25.23
CA ILE A 99 13.98 2.03 26.06
C ILE A 99 13.60 2.31 27.52
N ASP A 100 12.64 3.19 27.75
CA ASP A 100 12.12 3.53 29.08
C ASP A 100 11.48 2.30 29.77
N ALA A 101 10.92 1.38 28.97
CA ALA A 101 10.39 0.09 29.44
C ALA A 101 11.49 -0.96 29.68
N GLY A 102 12.78 -0.64 29.48
CA GLY A 102 13.89 -1.59 29.66
C GLY A 102 14.07 -2.60 28.51
N LEU A 103 13.51 -2.31 27.34
CA LEU A 103 13.50 -3.21 26.17
C LEU A 103 14.51 -2.78 25.09
N GLY A 104 15.47 -1.95 25.45
CA GLY A 104 16.46 -1.38 24.51
C GLY A 104 17.25 -2.42 23.72
N ASP A 105 17.55 -3.57 24.31
CA ASP A 105 18.30 -4.67 23.67
C ASP A 105 17.45 -5.57 22.77
N GLN A 106 16.11 -5.40 22.75
CA GLN A 106 15.25 -6.17 21.86
C GLN A 106 15.45 -5.73 20.40
N THR A 107 15.38 -6.70 19.49
CA THR A 107 15.43 -6.45 18.05
C THR A 107 14.23 -5.63 17.60
N ALA A 108 14.49 -4.52 16.94
CA ALA A 108 13.47 -3.67 16.31
C ALA A 108 13.38 -3.94 14.80
N ILE A 109 14.52 -4.02 14.12
CA ILE A 109 14.62 -4.26 12.68
C ILE A 109 15.64 -5.36 12.42
N VAL A 110 15.27 -6.33 11.58
CA VAL A 110 16.20 -7.23 10.90
C VAL A 110 16.26 -6.77 9.44
N TRP A 111 17.45 -6.52 8.92
CA TRP A 111 17.62 -6.14 7.53
C TRP A 111 18.45 -7.17 6.78
N GLU A 112 18.05 -7.48 5.54
CA GLU A 112 18.79 -8.38 4.69
C GLU A 112 19.02 -7.78 3.30
N ALA A 113 20.26 -7.92 2.80
CA ALA A 113 20.66 -7.49 1.46
C ALA A 113 20.18 -8.46 0.37
N GLU A 114 20.05 -7.97 -0.87
CA GLU A 114 19.60 -8.75 -2.02
C GLU A 114 20.55 -9.91 -2.35
N SER A 115 21.85 -9.60 -2.45
CA SER A 115 22.85 -10.56 -2.94
C SER A 115 23.74 -11.06 -1.80
N PRO A 116 24.20 -12.30 -1.89
CA PRO A 116 25.19 -12.81 -0.97
C PRO A 116 26.47 -11.96 -1.00
N GLY A 117 27.14 -11.88 0.13
CA GLY A 117 28.48 -11.30 0.24
C GLY A 117 29.54 -12.15 -0.52
N SER A 118 30.80 -11.70 -0.48
CA SER A 118 31.92 -12.40 -1.14
C SER A 118 32.19 -13.79 -0.57
N ASP A 119 31.67 -14.09 0.61
CA ASP A 119 31.75 -15.39 1.28
C ASP A 119 30.59 -16.33 0.94
N GLY A 120 29.65 -15.88 0.09
CA GLY A 120 28.44 -16.61 -0.30
C GLY A 120 27.32 -16.58 0.74
N GLN A 121 27.49 -15.85 1.85
CA GLN A 121 26.42 -15.66 2.84
C GLN A 121 25.68 -14.36 2.59
N PHE A 122 24.35 -14.34 2.87
CA PHE A 122 23.59 -13.10 2.82
C PHE A 122 24.01 -12.16 3.96
N VAL A 123 24.14 -10.87 3.64
CA VAL A 123 24.41 -9.85 4.64
C VAL A 123 23.12 -9.58 5.40
N VAL A 124 23.13 -9.87 6.70
CA VAL A 124 22.01 -9.66 7.61
C VAL A 124 22.46 -8.73 8.74
N GLU A 125 21.68 -7.72 9.03
CA GLU A 125 21.92 -6.80 10.15
C GLU A 125 20.75 -6.87 11.12
N HIS A 126 21.07 -6.92 12.41
CA HIS A 126 20.10 -6.84 13.50
C HIS A 126 20.26 -5.50 14.21
N TRP A 127 19.17 -4.72 14.24
CA TRP A 127 19.11 -3.43 14.90
C TRP A 127 18.24 -3.51 16.13
N SER A 128 18.82 -3.32 17.30
CA SER A 128 18.06 -3.19 18.55
C SER A 128 17.36 -1.83 18.63
N TYR A 129 16.38 -1.70 19.53
CA TYR A 129 15.76 -0.40 19.82
C TYR A 129 16.80 0.64 20.26
N ALA A 130 17.78 0.23 21.07
CA ALA A 130 18.86 1.12 21.53
C ALA A 130 19.79 1.55 20.37
N ASP A 131 20.14 0.62 19.47
CA ASP A 131 20.96 0.96 18.30
C ASP A 131 20.22 1.93 17.39
N LEU A 132 18.96 1.62 17.09
CA LEU A 132 18.13 2.44 16.22
C LEU A 132 17.91 3.84 16.84
N HIS A 133 17.60 3.91 18.12
CA HIS A 133 17.45 5.18 18.84
C HIS A 133 18.73 6.03 18.76
N ARG A 134 19.88 5.43 19.04
CA ARG A 134 21.18 6.10 18.98
C ARG A 134 21.41 6.72 17.60
N GLU A 135 21.24 5.97 16.54
CA GLU A 135 21.49 6.46 15.19
C GLU A 135 20.41 7.48 14.74
N VAL A 136 19.16 7.31 15.17
CA VAL A 136 18.10 8.29 14.94
C VAL A 136 18.40 9.62 15.64
N CYS A 137 18.85 9.60 16.89
CA CYS A 137 19.27 10.82 17.61
C CYS A 137 20.44 11.53 16.93
N LYS A 138 21.46 10.75 16.49
CA LYS A 138 22.60 11.31 15.74
C LYS A 138 22.13 11.98 14.45
N PHE A 139 21.30 11.29 13.64
CA PHE A 139 20.84 11.85 12.39
C PHE A 139 19.87 13.03 12.56
N ALA A 140 19.05 13.02 13.62
CA ALA A 140 18.24 14.17 14.01
C ALA A 140 19.10 15.42 14.30
N ASN A 141 20.22 15.23 15.00
CA ASN A 141 21.18 16.31 15.23
C ASN A 141 21.92 16.75 13.95
N VAL A 142 22.20 15.82 13.03
CA VAL A 142 22.71 16.14 11.69
C VAL A 142 21.73 17.04 10.95
N LEU A 143 20.44 16.67 10.89
CA LEU A 143 19.41 17.50 10.24
C LEU A 143 19.33 18.91 10.87
N LYS A 144 19.34 19.01 12.21
CA LYS A 144 19.38 20.31 12.92
C LYS A 144 20.61 21.13 12.54
N ALA A 145 21.79 20.49 12.45
CA ALA A 145 23.05 21.16 12.07
C ALA A 145 23.02 21.64 10.59
N GLN A 146 22.28 20.97 9.72
CA GLN A 146 22.01 21.40 8.34
C GLN A 146 20.89 22.47 8.26
N GLY A 147 20.39 22.95 9.39
CA GLY A 147 19.43 24.03 9.47
C GLY A 147 17.96 23.63 9.38
N VAL A 148 17.65 22.32 9.41
CA VAL A 148 16.28 21.82 9.43
C VAL A 148 15.59 22.17 10.74
N LYS A 149 14.39 22.71 10.66
CA LYS A 149 13.55 23.11 11.80
C LYS A 149 12.21 22.36 11.75
N LYS A 150 11.49 22.41 12.86
CA LYS A 150 10.09 21.93 12.92
C LYS A 150 9.28 22.56 11.79
N GLY A 151 8.57 21.71 11.04
CA GLY A 151 7.75 22.08 9.90
C GLY A 151 8.46 22.11 8.55
N ASP A 152 9.81 22.09 8.51
CA ASP A 152 10.55 22.00 7.26
C ASP A 152 10.46 20.62 6.66
N VAL A 153 10.07 20.52 5.38
CA VAL A 153 9.95 19.24 4.69
C VAL A 153 11.32 18.70 4.28
N VAL A 154 11.60 17.46 4.67
CA VAL A 154 12.80 16.71 4.26
C VAL A 154 12.42 15.70 3.19
N THR A 155 12.99 15.80 2.00
CA THR A 155 12.82 14.81 0.93
C THR A 155 13.79 13.64 1.14
N ILE A 156 13.28 12.40 1.10
CA ILE A 156 14.08 11.19 1.25
C ILE A 156 13.90 10.32 -0.01
N TYR A 157 15.03 10.00 -0.67
CA TYR A 157 15.06 9.15 -1.87
C TYR A 157 16.14 8.08 -1.72
N MET A 158 15.78 6.96 -1.10
CA MET A 158 16.70 5.90 -0.70
C MET A 158 16.15 4.52 -1.04
N GLY A 159 17.03 3.51 -1.07
CA GLY A 159 16.65 2.09 -1.14
C GLY A 159 16.14 1.58 0.22
N MET A 160 15.67 0.32 0.24
CA MET A 160 15.15 -0.37 1.44
C MET A 160 16.30 -0.79 2.37
N ILE A 161 16.93 0.16 3.02
CA ILE A 161 18.06 0.00 3.95
C ILE A 161 17.73 0.61 5.32
N PRO A 162 18.41 0.21 6.41
CA PRO A 162 18.15 0.73 7.74
C PRO A 162 18.26 2.26 7.84
N GLN A 163 19.15 2.86 7.05
CA GLN A 163 19.33 4.33 7.01
C GLN A 163 18.08 5.07 6.54
N LEU A 164 17.22 4.44 5.72
CA LEU A 164 15.91 5.00 5.36
C LEU A 164 15.00 5.11 6.58
N ALA A 165 14.92 4.06 7.40
CA ALA A 165 14.16 4.08 8.65
C ALA A 165 14.72 5.09 9.65
N ILE A 166 16.06 5.19 9.76
CA ILE A 166 16.74 6.17 10.59
C ILE A 166 16.38 7.60 10.15
N ALA A 167 16.46 7.90 8.86
CA ALA A 167 16.14 9.23 8.33
C ALA A 167 14.67 9.61 8.59
N MET A 168 13.74 8.66 8.36
CA MET A 168 12.32 8.82 8.59
C MET A 168 11.99 9.12 10.07
N LEU A 169 12.54 8.32 10.98
CA LEU A 169 12.34 8.49 12.42
C LEU A 169 13.05 9.76 12.97
N ALA A 170 14.21 10.13 12.42
CA ALA A 170 14.89 11.37 12.79
C ALA A 170 14.06 12.62 12.41
N CYS A 171 13.45 12.62 11.24
CA CYS A 171 12.53 13.67 10.84
C CYS A 171 11.34 13.77 11.80
N ALA A 172 10.69 12.63 12.12
CA ALA A 172 9.59 12.58 13.07
C ALA A 172 10.01 13.07 14.47
N ARG A 173 11.26 12.75 14.90
CA ARG A 173 11.79 13.14 16.20
C ARG A 173 11.86 14.65 16.37
N ILE A 174 12.27 15.39 15.34
CA ILE A 174 12.44 16.85 15.38
C ILE A 174 11.25 17.63 14.82
N GLY A 175 10.15 16.93 14.45
CA GLY A 175 8.96 17.56 13.89
C GLY A 175 9.14 18.13 12.49
N ALA A 176 10.10 17.61 11.72
CA ALA A 176 10.28 17.91 10.30
C ALA A 176 9.47 16.91 9.46
N PRO A 177 8.41 17.33 8.75
CA PRO A 177 7.67 16.41 7.91
C PRO A 177 8.56 15.76 6.86
N HIS A 178 8.54 14.43 6.73
CA HIS A 178 9.28 13.78 5.66
C HIS A 178 8.40 13.58 4.41
N SER A 179 9.05 13.59 3.24
CA SER A 179 8.47 13.21 1.96
C SER A 179 9.34 12.12 1.35
N ILE A 180 8.91 10.85 1.51
CA ILE A 180 9.66 9.71 1.01
C ILE A 180 9.26 9.42 -0.43
N ILE A 181 10.25 9.29 -1.30
CA ILE A 181 10.09 9.00 -2.72
C ILE A 181 10.60 7.58 -2.97
N PHE A 182 9.80 6.76 -3.63
CA PHE A 182 10.19 5.41 -4.01
C PHE A 182 11.46 5.42 -4.88
N GLY A 183 12.47 4.63 -4.49
CA GLY A 183 13.81 4.60 -5.12
C GLY A 183 13.86 4.24 -6.62
N GLY A 184 12.73 3.84 -7.17
CA GLY A 184 12.56 3.60 -8.58
C GLY A 184 12.00 4.76 -9.40
N PHE A 185 11.67 5.92 -8.83
CA PHE A 185 11.11 7.04 -9.58
C PHE A 185 12.17 7.81 -10.38
N SER A 186 11.71 8.48 -11.45
CA SER A 186 12.55 9.27 -12.35
C SER A 186 12.98 10.61 -11.74
N ALA A 187 13.98 11.24 -12.31
CA ALA A 187 14.46 12.58 -11.95
C ALA A 187 13.33 13.63 -11.95
N SER A 188 12.47 13.62 -12.97
CA SER A 188 11.31 14.54 -13.03
C SER A 188 10.34 14.33 -11.88
N ALA A 189 10.10 13.08 -11.48
CA ALA A 189 9.25 12.79 -10.33
C ALA A 189 9.86 13.25 -9.00
N ILE A 190 11.18 13.22 -8.87
CA ILE A 190 11.89 13.75 -7.71
C ILE A 190 11.74 15.28 -7.69
N ARG A 191 12.06 15.96 -8.81
CA ARG A 191 11.91 17.41 -8.97
C ARG A 191 10.52 17.88 -8.56
N ASP A 192 9.46 17.24 -9.08
CA ASP A 192 8.08 17.66 -8.82
C ASP A 192 7.73 17.60 -7.33
N ARG A 193 8.24 16.61 -6.60
CA ARG A 193 7.98 16.46 -5.16
C ARG A 193 8.81 17.42 -4.31
N VAL A 194 10.03 17.68 -4.71
CA VAL A 194 10.89 18.72 -4.10
C VAL A 194 10.26 20.10 -4.24
N GLU A 195 9.75 20.42 -5.44
CA GLU A 195 9.10 21.70 -5.69
C GLU A 195 7.78 21.85 -4.92
N ASP A 196 6.90 20.85 -5.01
CA ASP A 196 5.60 20.88 -4.34
C ASP A 196 5.75 20.89 -2.80
N GLY A 197 6.63 20.02 -2.27
CA GLY A 197 6.94 19.95 -0.83
C GLY A 197 7.80 21.10 -0.32
N GLN A 198 8.31 21.97 -1.20
CA GLN A 198 9.21 23.08 -0.89
C GLN A 198 10.48 22.66 -0.10
N SER A 199 10.96 21.46 -0.36
CA SER A 199 12.10 20.89 0.36
C SER A 199 13.42 21.51 -0.08
N ARG A 200 14.26 21.90 0.91
CA ARG A 200 15.60 22.43 0.69
C ARG A 200 16.69 21.39 0.89
N ILE A 201 16.32 20.22 1.43
CA ILE A 201 17.24 19.14 1.74
C ILE A 201 16.75 17.83 1.12
N VAL A 202 17.68 17.09 0.54
CA VAL A 202 17.44 15.72 0.03
C VAL A 202 18.39 14.75 0.75
N VAL A 203 17.82 13.68 1.30
CA VAL A 203 18.58 12.55 1.84
C VAL A 203 18.50 11.41 0.84
N THR A 204 19.65 10.90 0.41
CA THR A 204 19.73 9.84 -0.60
C THR A 204 20.85 8.85 -0.32
N CYS A 205 21.01 7.86 -1.18
CA CYS A 205 22.21 7.04 -1.22
C CYS A 205 22.84 7.06 -2.62
N ASP A 206 24.11 6.67 -2.70
CA ASP A 206 24.83 6.59 -3.97
C ASP A 206 24.09 5.69 -4.96
N GLY A 207 23.62 4.53 -4.50
CA GLY A 207 22.81 3.60 -5.24
C GLY A 207 22.13 2.59 -4.33
N SER A 208 21.31 1.71 -4.89
CA SER A 208 20.73 0.55 -4.22
C SER A 208 20.79 -0.68 -5.13
N TYR A 209 20.68 -1.88 -4.55
CA TYR A 209 20.69 -3.12 -5.31
C TYR A 209 19.26 -3.55 -5.67
N ARG A 210 19.05 -3.94 -6.94
CA ARG A 210 17.81 -4.56 -7.39
C ARG A 210 18.04 -5.44 -8.62
N ARG A 211 17.67 -6.71 -8.55
CA ARG A 211 17.90 -7.74 -9.59
C ARG A 211 19.38 -7.83 -9.99
N ALA A 212 20.24 -7.94 -8.99
CA ALA A 212 21.70 -7.97 -9.12
C ALA A 212 22.30 -6.77 -9.88
N LYS A 213 21.59 -5.65 -9.94
CA LYS A 213 22.04 -4.41 -10.58
C LYS A 213 22.02 -3.25 -9.60
N ILE A 214 22.91 -2.29 -9.83
CA ILE A 214 22.89 -1.03 -9.12
C ILE A 214 21.89 -0.09 -9.79
N VAL A 215 20.95 0.44 -8.99
CA VAL A 215 20.12 1.57 -9.36
C VAL A 215 20.82 2.83 -8.87
N PRO A 216 21.27 3.73 -9.76
CA PRO A 216 22.11 4.88 -9.40
C PRO A 216 21.25 6.01 -8.85
N LEU A 217 20.94 5.99 -7.56
CA LEU A 217 19.97 6.92 -6.94
C LEU A 217 20.51 8.35 -6.94
N LYS A 218 21.79 8.54 -6.63
CA LYS A 218 22.41 9.86 -6.61
C LYS A 218 22.39 10.53 -7.99
N ASP A 219 22.59 9.77 -9.07
CA ASP A 219 22.55 10.31 -10.43
C ASP A 219 21.14 10.82 -10.78
N ASN A 220 20.09 10.09 -10.35
CA ASN A 220 18.70 10.55 -10.51
C ASN A 220 18.42 11.84 -9.73
N VAL A 221 18.99 11.97 -8.51
CA VAL A 221 18.91 13.21 -7.72
C VAL A 221 19.65 14.34 -8.43
N ASP A 222 20.86 14.10 -8.90
CA ASP A 222 21.64 15.14 -9.62
C ASP A 222 20.92 15.61 -10.88
N GLU A 223 20.36 14.70 -11.68
CA GLU A 223 19.54 15.05 -12.81
C GLU A 223 18.31 15.88 -12.40
N ALA A 224 17.61 15.48 -11.32
CA ALA A 224 16.46 16.23 -10.80
C ALA A 224 16.84 17.66 -10.41
N LEU A 225 18.00 17.83 -9.77
CA LEU A 225 18.49 19.13 -9.30
C LEU A 225 19.07 20.02 -10.43
N THR A 226 19.19 19.51 -11.64
CA THR A 226 19.40 20.40 -12.83
C THR A 226 18.13 21.14 -13.23
N MET A 227 16.96 20.69 -12.77
CA MET A 227 15.64 21.22 -13.14
C MET A 227 15.04 22.10 -12.03
N THR A 228 15.73 22.28 -10.91
CA THR A 228 15.31 23.11 -9.76
C THR A 228 16.51 23.64 -9.01
N ASP A 229 16.39 24.83 -8.45
CA ASP A 229 17.40 25.51 -7.62
C ASP A 229 17.03 25.51 -6.13
N ARG A 230 15.99 24.77 -5.75
CA ARG A 230 15.42 24.77 -4.42
C ARG A 230 16.30 24.08 -3.37
N VAL A 231 17.00 23.01 -3.76
CA VAL A 231 17.80 22.18 -2.85
C VAL A 231 19.20 22.73 -2.71
N ASP A 232 19.58 23.07 -1.50
CA ASP A 232 20.92 23.55 -1.16
C ASP A 232 21.77 22.51 -0.42
N THR A 233 21.17 21.43 0.05
CA THR A 233 21.83 20.37 0.81
C THR A 233 21.41 18.98 0.35
N VAL A 234 22.38 18.12 0.03
CA VAL A 234 22.15 16.70 -0.27
C VAL A 234 23.00 15.84 0.66
N ILE A 235 22.36 14.97 1.45
CA ILE A 235 23.06 14.02 2.32
C ILE A 235 23.06 12.66 1.64
N VAL A 236 24.26 12.09 1.44
CA VAL A 236 24.46 10.86 0.65
C VAL A 236 25.04 9.75 1.51
N TYR A 237 24.30 8.66 1.66
CA TYR A 237 24.81 7.41 2.24
C TYR A 237 25.47 6.56 1.15
N GLU A 238 26.72 6.12 1.37
CA GLU A 238 27.48 5.31 0.42
C GLU A 238 27.13 3.81 0.61
N ARG A 239 26.02 3.38 0.02
CA ARG A 239 25.52 1.99 0.10
C ARG A 239 26.26 1.04 -0.84
N THR A 240 26.41 1.43 -2.09
CA THR A 240 26.97 0.59 -3.15
C THR A 240 28.46 0.84 -3.39
N LYS A 241 28.91 2.05 -3.07
CA LYS A 241 30.30 2.51 -3.26
C LYS A 241 30.81 2.28 -4.68
N HIS A 242 29.91 2.39 -5.66
CA HIS A 242 30.27 2.22 -7.07
C HIS A 242 31.04 3.44 -7.58
N ASP A 243 31.85 3.19 -8.63
CA ASP A 243 32.64 4.27 -9.24
C ASP A 243 31.78 5.30 -9.97
N GLY A 244 32.23 6.54 -10.04
CA GLY A 244 31.63 7.59 -10.85
C GLY A 244 30.56 8.43 -10.15
N VAL A 245 30.27 8.18 -8.87
CA VAL A 245 29.34 9.01 -8.09
C VAL A 245 29.87 10.43 -8.00
N ASN A 246 29.08 11.39 -8.47
CA ASN A 246 29.45 12.81 -8.42
C ASN A 246 29.10 13.43 -7.07
N TYR A 247 30.01 14.26 -6.53
CA TYR A 247 29.80 15.05 -5.32
C TYR A 247 30.06 16.53 -5.64
N ILE A 248 29.06 17.36 -5.47
CA ILE A 248 29.17 18.81 -5.68
C ILE A 248 29.57 19.46 -4.35
N ASP A 249 30.75 20.10 -4.36
CA ASP A 249 31.31 20.76 -3.19
C ASP A 249 30.36 21.86 -2.66
N GLY A 250 30.19 21.90 -1.34
CA GLY A 250 29.29 22.83 -0.67
C GLY A 250 27.80 22.44 -0.68
N ARG A 251 27.36 21.50 -1.54
CA ARG A 251 26.00 20.99 -1.56
C ARG A 251 25.89 19.56 -1.02
N ASP A 252 26.82 18.69 -1.42
CA ASP A 252 26.73 17.25 -1.18
C ASP A 252 27.61 16.86 0.02
N HIS A 253 26.99 16.19 0.98
CA HIS A 253 27.64 15.76 2.22
C HIS A 253 27.54 14.26 2.38
N LYS A 254 28.65 13.62 2.76
CA LYS A 254 28.63 12.18 3.08
C LYS A 254 27.96 11.96 4.42
N TRP A 255 26.99 11.02 4.44
CA TRP A 255 26.27 10.60 5.64
C TRP A 255 27.22 10.24 6.79
N ASP A 256 28.17 9.32 6.53
CA ASP A 256 29.09 8.82 7.57
C ASP A 256 29.95 9.94 8.17
N ALA A 257 30.37 10.90 7.36
CA ALA A 257 31.16 12.04 7.84
C ALA A 257 30.34 12.95 8.79
N LEU A 258 29.06 13.20 8.46
CA LEU A 258 28.19 13.98 9.32
C LEU A 258 27.82 13.23 10.61
N MET A 259 27.65 11.91 10.53
CA MET A 259 27.30 11.06 11.66
C MET A 259 28.46 10.85 12.64
N ALA A 260 29.71 10.95 12.18
CA ALA A 260 30.88 10.67 13.01
C ALA A 260 30.95 11.56 14.26
N ASP A 261 30.65 12.86 14.11
CA ASP A 261 30.74 13.86 15.17
C ASP A 261 29.39 14.22 15.80
N ALA A 262 28.28 13.60 15.31
CA ALA A 262 26.94 13.91 15.79
C ALA A 262 26.66 13.29 17.17
N SER A 263 26.09 14.09 18.08
CA SER A 263 25.65 13.61 19.39
C SER A 263 24.56 12.57 19.27
N ALA A 264 24.64 11.52 20.08
CA ALA A 264 23.57 10.53 20.25
C ALA A 264 22.48 10.98 21.24
N ASP A 265 22.59 12.16 21.77
CA ASP A 265 21.61 12.77 22.67
C ASP A 265 20.82 13.84 21.91
N CYS A 266 19.52 13.61 21.76
CA CYS A 266 18.59 14.49 21.05
C CYS A 266 17.19 14.29 21.60
N ASP A 267 16.69 15.24 22.38
CA ASP A 267 15.32 15.21 22.88
C ASP A 267 14.31 15.17 21.73
N ALA A 268 13.25 14.40 21.91
CA ALA A 268 12.13 14.39 20.99
C ALA A 268 11.30 15.67 21.12
N GLU A 269 11.00 16.32 20.00
CA GLU A 269 10.16 17.51 19.98
C GLU A 269 8.73 17.17 20.45
N GLN A 270 8.18 17.96 21.36
CA GLN A 270 6.82 17.82 21.85
C GLN A 270 5.84 18.41 20.81
N LEU A 271 5.41 17.57 19.90
CA LEU A 271 4.57 17.95 18.76
C LEU A 271 3.11 17.97 19.15
N ASP A 272 2.36 18.92 18.60
CA ASP A 272 0.90 18.87 18.61
C ASP A 272 0.42 17.60 17.88
N SER A 273 -0.67 16.99 18.35
CA SER A 273 -1.27 15.85 17.68
C SER A 273 -1.55 16.10 16.20
N GLU A 274 -1.89 17.33 15.84
CA GLU A 274 -2.20 17.75 14.47
C GLU A 274 -0.98 18.36 13.73
N ASP A 275 0.21 18.38 14.32
CA ASP A 275 1.44 18.73 13.58
C ASP A 275 1.68 17.71 12.45
N LEU A 276 2.03 18.21 11.27
CA LEU A 276 2.26 17.40 10.08
C LEU A 276 3.43 16.44 10.29
N ALA A 277 3.19 15.14 10.12
CA ALA A 277 4.21 14.11 10.25
C ALA A 277 4.89 13.81 8.91
N PHE A 278 4.10 13.70 7.84
CA PHE A 278 4.65 13.44 6.51
C PHE A 278 3.68 13.83 5.38
N ILE A 279 4.27 13.94 4.19
CA ILE A 279 3.57 14.13 2.92
C ILE A 279 3.90 12.94 2.03
N LEU A 280 2.90 12.19 1.59
CA LEU A 280 3.11 11.07 0.68
C LEU A 280 2.35 11.28 -0.62
N TYR A 281 3.09 11.23 -1.75
CA TYR A 281 2.53 11.55 -3.05
C TYR A 281 1.91 10.33 -3.72
N THR A 282 0.65 10.48 -4.13
CA THR A 282 -0.09 9.49 -4.92
C THR A 282 -0.32 9.98 -6.34
N SER A 283 -0.47 9.04 -7.29
CA SER A 283 -0.85 9.37 -8.66
C SER A 283 -2.28 9.91 -8.70
N GLY A 284 -2.46 11.13 -9.21
CA GLY A 284 -3.78 11.71 -9.44
C GLY A 284 -4.38 11.25 -10.77
N SER A 285 -5.71 11.21 -10.86
CA SER A 285 -6.44 11.00 -12.13
C SER A 285 -6.16 12.11 -13.16
N THR A 286 -5.78 13.29 -12.70
CA THR A 286 -5.50 14.48 -13.52
C THR A 286 -4.02 14.67 -13.91
N GLY A 287 -3.16 13.67 -13.65
CA GLY A 287 -1.74 13.71 -14.01
C GLY A 287 -0.81 14.30 -12.95
N LYS A 288 -1.17 15.40 -12.25
CA LYS A 288 -0.34 15.96 -11.17
C LYS A 288 -0.47 15.10 -9.90
N PRO A 289 0.64 14.63 -9.28
CA PRO A 289 0.58 13.91 -8.01
C PRO A 289 -0.12 14.70 -6.90
N LYS A 290 -0.77 13.99 -5.97
CA LYS A 290 -1.41 14.56 -4.78
C LYS A 290 -0.52 14.31 -3.57
N GLY A 291 -0.06 15.35 -2.90
CA GLY A 291 0.66 15.26 -1.63
C GLY A 291 -0.32 15.02 -0.48
N ILE A 292 -0.52 13.78 -0.07
CA ILE A 292 -1.42 13.41 1.02
C ILE A 292 -0.76 13.74 2.36
N MET A 293 -1.47 14.49 3.20
CA MET A 293 -0.99 14.95 4.50
C MET A 293 -1.49 14.04 5.63
N HIS A 294 -0.56 13.55 6.46
CA HIS A 294 -0.86 12.86 7.71
C HIS A 294 -0.24 13.58 8.90
N THR A 295 -0.98 13.62 10.01
CA THR A 295 -0.58 14.27 11.26
C THR A 295 -0.07 13.27 12.29
N THR A 296 0.58 13.77 13.34
CA THR A 296 1.37 12.97 14.27
C THR A 296 0.52 12.01 15.13
N GLY A 297 -0.41 12.53 15.94
CA GLY A 297 -1.07 11.73 16.97
C GLY A 297 -2.10 10.75 16.43
N GLY A 298 -3.04 11.24 15.61
CA GLY A 298 -4.11 10.39 15.08
C GLY A 298 -3.60 9.27 14.19
N TYR A 299 -2.63 9.56 13.32
CA TYR A 299 -2.00 8.55 12.49
C TYR A 299 -1.28 7.48 13.30
N MET A 300 -0.49 7.89 14.32
CA MET A 300 0.23 6.98 15.21
C MET A 300 -0.70 5.97 15.88
N VAL A 301 -1.76 6.47 16.53
CA VAL A 301 -2.71 5.63 17.27
C VAL A 301 -3.40 4.63 16.34
N TYR A 302 -3.85 5.10 15.17
CA TYR A 302 -4.56 4.25 14.22
C TYR A 302 -3.66 3.20 13.56
N ALA A 303 -2.50 3.59 13.06
CA ALA A 303 -1.57 2.68 12.39
C ALA A 303 -1.11 1.55 13.33
N ALA A 304 -0.79 1.88 14.58
CA ALA A 304 -0.36 0.87 15.56
C ALA A 304 -1.51 -0.06 15.98
N MET A 305 -2.72 0.47 16.23
CA MET A 305 -3.87 -0.35 16.60
C MET A 305 -4.27 -1.29 15.45
N THR A 306 -4.32 -0.80 14.21
CA THR A 306 -4.68 -1.63 13.06
C THR A 306 -3.62 -2.68 12.75
N ALA A 307 -2.32 -2.38 12.89
CA ALA A 307 -1.26 -3.37 12.78
C ALA A 307 -1.44 -4.50 13.81
N LYS A 308 -1.66 -4.11 15.09
CA LYS A 308 -1.84 -5.07 16.17
C LYS A 308 -3.00 -6.02 15.90
N LEU A 309 -4.16 -5.51 15.56
CA LEU A 309 -5.37 -6.32 15.42
C LEU A 309 -5.43 -7.11 14.11
N THR A 310 -5.00 -6.51 12.99
CA THR A 310 -5.01 -7.19 11.69
C THR A 310 -4.05 -8.36 11.63
N PHE A 311 -2.86 -8.20 12.19
CA PHE A 311 -1.85 -9.27 12.17
C PHE A 311 -1.79 -10.07 13.47
N ASP A 312 -2.65 -9.75 14.43
CA ASP A 312 -2.64 -10.37 15.76
C ASP A 312 -1.23 -10.37 16.37
N LEU A 313 -0.62 -9.16 16.42
CA LEU A 313 0.76 -8.99 16.85
C LEU A 313 0.89 -9.28 18.36
N ASN A 314 1.84 -10.13 18.71
CA ASN A 314 2.11 -10.50 20.11
C ASN A 314 3.56 -10.18 20.48
N ALA A 315 3.78 -9.04 21.13
CA ALA A 315 5.10 -8.61 21.60
C ALA A 315 5.73 -9.53 22.69
N ASP A 316 4.93 -10.37 23.32
CA ASP A 316 5.38 -11.27 24.37
C ASP A 316 5.78 -12.66 23.81
N ASP A 317 5.55 -12.93 22.52
CA ASP A 317 6.08 -14.09 21.82
C ASP A 317 7.53 -13.82 21.37
N PRO A 318 8.53 -14.49 21.94
CA PRO A 318 9.94 -14.25 21.59
C PRO A 318 10.30 -14.68 20.15
N ASN A 319 9.40 -15.42 19.48
CA ASN A 319 9.58 -15.89 18.11
C ASN A 319 8.79 -15.04 17.11
N GLU A 320 8.14 -13.96 17.55
CA GLU A 320 7.38 -13.12 16.66
C GLU A 320 8.31 -12.42 15.67
N MET A 321 8.04 -12.58 14.38
CA MET A 321 8.77 -11.93 13.30
C MET A 321 7.77 -11.53 12.21
N TYR A 322 7.66 -10.23 11.96
CA TYR A 322 6.78 -9.69 10.95
C TYR A 322 7.55 -9.31 9.70
N TRP A 323 7.03 -9.64 8.53
CA TRP A 323 7.60 -9.22 7.25
C TRP A 323 6.53 -8.66 6.31
N CYS A 324 6.66 -7.37 6.00
CA CYS A 324 5.94 -6.73 4.91
C CYS A 324 6.89 -6.52 3.73
N THR A 325 6.49 -7.00 2.56
CA THR A 325 7.33 -6.93 1.35
C THR A 325 7.19 -5.62 0.58
N ALA A 326 6.41 -4.67 1.10
CA ALA A 326 6.25 -3.35 0.49
C ALA A 326 7.51 -2.50 0.68
N ASP A 327 7.63 -1.46 -0.16
CA ASP A 327 8.66 -0.43 -0.01
C ASP A 327 8.16 0.70 0.89
N ILE A 328 9.05 1.28 1.70
CA ILE A 328 8.72 2.42 2.58
C ILE A 328 8.33 3.67 1.77
N GLY A 329 8.72 3.79 0.51
CA GLY A 329 8.23 4.84 -0.39
C GLY A 329 6.72 4.82 -0.66
N TRP A 330 5.99 3.83 -0.13
CA TRP A 330 4.53 3.73 -0.14
C TRP A 330 3.96 3.78 1.27
N ILE A 331 2.66 4.12 1.38
CA ILE A 331 2.01 4.20 2.69
C ILE A 331 2.06 2.86 3.45
N THR A 332 2.06 1.73 2.73
CA THR A 332 2.17 0.40 3.35
C THR A 332 3.47 0.25 4.13
N GLY A 333 4.59 0.75 3.60
CA GLY A 333 5.85 0.75 4.31
C GLY A 333 5.86 1.69 5.51
N HIS A 334 5.27 2.89 5.39
CA HIS A 334 5.13 3.81 6.52
C HIS A 334 4.34 3.18 7.66
N SER A 335 3.12 2.69 7.36
CA SER A 335 2.18 2.20 8.38
C SER A 335 2.53 0.79 8.88
N TYR A 336 3.01 -0.11 8.01
CA TYR A 336 3.15 -1.53 8.33
C TYR A 336 4.56 -2.10 8.15
N ILE A 337 5.58 -1.24 8.14
CA ILE A 337 6.98 -1.61 8.40
C ILE A 337 7.50 -0.84 9.61
N ILE A 338 7.21 0.47 9.71
CA ILE A 338 7.80 1.33 10.72
C ILE A 338 6.77 1.74 11.80
N TYR A 339 5.85 2.66 11.47
CA TYR A 339 5.03 3.35 12.47
C TYR A 339 3.95 2.48 13.15
N GLY A 340 3.53 1.40 12.53
CA GLY A 340 2.59 0.45 13.14
C GLY A 340 3.28 -0.69 13.90
N LEU A 341 4.53 -1.04 13.53
CA LEU A 341 5.23 -2.20 14.09
C LEU A 341 6.07 -1.82 15.31
N LEU A 342 6.91 -0.79 15.21
CA LEU A 342 7.81 -0.40 16.29
C LEU A 342 7.08 -0.06 17.61
N PRO A 343 5.95 0.68 17.61
CA PRO A 343 5.19 0.89 18.85
C PRO A 343 4.61 -0.39 19.43
N ASN A 344 4.38 -1.43 18.65
CA ASN A 344 3.88 -2.74 19.07
C ASN A 344 4.98 -3.70 19.53
N ARG A 345 6.26 -3.29 19.50
CA ARG A 345 7.41 -4.09 19.96
C ARG A 345 7.61 -5.40 19.21
N VAL A 346 7.25 -5.43 17.93
CA VAL A 346 7.39 -6.61 17.09
C VAL A 346 8.51 -6.36 16.07
N PRO A 347 9.51 -7.25 15.99
CA PRO A 347 10.57 -7.14 15.02
C PRO A 347 10.03 -7.15 13.59
N THR A 348 10.51 -6.21 12.76
CA THR A 348 10.16 -6.15 11.35
C THR A 348 11.35 -6.55 10.49
N LEU A 349 11.11 -7.44 9.52
CA LEU A 349 12.10 -7.81 8.51
C LEU A 349 12.02 -6.81 7.35
N MET A 350 13.14 -6.19 7.02
CA MET A 350 13.34 -5.33 5.86
C MET A 350 14.25 -5.99 4.85
N TYR A 351 13.86 -6.00 3.59
CA TYR A 351 14.61 -6.60 2.51
C TYR A 351 14.94 -5.58 1.42
N GLU A 352 16.22 -5.43 1.11
CA GLU A 352 16.66 -4.67 -0.06
C GLU A 352 16.83 -5.64 -1.23
N GLY A 353 15.87 -5.68 -2.16
CA GLY A 353 16.01 -6.54 -3.32
C GLY A 353 14.72 -6.86 -4.07
N ALA A 354 14.85 -7.78 -5.03
CA ALA A 354 13.76 -8.32 -5.80
C ALA A 354 13.34 -9.73 -5.31
N PRO A 355 12.07 -10.13 -5.45
CA PRO A 355 11.58 -11.39 -4.89
C PRO A 355 12.16 -12.65 -5.53
N ASN A 356 12.84 -12.51 -6.66
CA ASN A 356 13.42 -13.61 -7.44
C ASN A 356 14.95 -13.49 -7.61
N GLU A 357 15.63 -12.78 -6.73
CA GLU A 357 17.10 -12.66 -6.75
C GLU A 357 17.69 -13.20 -5.45
N PRO A 358 18.60 -14.17 -5.51
CA PRO A 358 19.21 -14.81 -6.68
C PRO A 358 18.36 -15.89 -7.34
N GLY A 359 17.22 -16.27 -6.80
CA GLY A 359 16.37 -17.32 -7.33
C GLY A 359 14.90 -17.12 -6.98
N PRO A 360 13.97 -17.81 -7.66
CA PRO A 360 12.52 -17.65 -7.44
C PRO A 360 12.03 -18.17 -6.09
N ASP A 361 12.84 -18.87 -5.33
CA ASP A 361 12.61 -19.35 -3.96
C ASP A 361 13.08 -18.37 -2.87
N ARG A 362 13.62 -17.20 -3.26
CA ARG A 362 14.24 -16.23 -2.36
C ARG A 362 13.38 -15.84 -1.15
N PHE A 363 12.10 -15.57 -1.37
CA PHE A 363 11.21 -15.19 -0.27
C PHE A 363 10.95 -16.34 0.71
N TRP A 364 10.87 -17.57 0.21
CA TRP A 364 10.64 -18.74 1.03
C TRP A 364 11.88 -19.11 1.85
N ASP A 365 13.06 -18.97 1.26
CA ASP A 365 14.34 -19.03 1.97
C ASP A 365 14.42 -18.03 3.13
N MET A 366 13.97 -16.79 2.91
CA MET A 366 13.94 -15.77 3.96
C MET A 366 12.92 -16.12 5.05
N VAL A 367 11.72 -16.60 4.68
CA VAL A 367 10.70 -17.03 5.64
C VAL A 367 11.26 -18.14 6.55
N GLU A 368 11.90 -19.13 5.97
CA GLU A 368 12.50 -20.25 6.71
C GLU A 368 13.66 -19.79 7.62
N ARG A 369 14.63 -19.05 7.10
CA ARG A 369 15.80 -18.62 7.86
C ARG A 369 15.49 -17.63 8.98
N HIS A 370 14.58 -16.69 8.75
CA HIS A 370 14.18 -15.70 9.74
C HIS A 370 12.98 -16.14 10.57
N GLN A 371 12.43 -17.35 10.35
CA GLN A 371 11.26 -17.87 11.07
C GLN A 371 10.10 -16.87 11.08
N VAL A 372 9.78 -16.30 9.90
CA VAL A 372 8.73 -15.30 9.76
C VAL A 372 7.38 -15.87 10.21
N THR A 373 6.69 -15.14 11.10
CA THR A 373 5.38 -15.54 11.62
C THR A 373 4.22 -14.84 10.96
N LYS A 374 4.43 -13.62 10.49
CA LYS A 374 3.42 -12.80 9.80
C LYS A 374 3.99 -12.33 8.46
N PHE A 375 3.32 -12.68 7.36
CA PHE A 375 3.78 -12.35 6.02
C PHE A 375 2.75 -11.54 5.26
N TYR A 376 3.12 -10.32 4.84
CA TYR A 376 2.23 -9.35 4.20
C TYR A 376 2.78 -8.93 2.85
N THR A 377 2.05 -9.23 1.77
CA THR A 377 2.51 -9.00 0.40
C THR A 377 1.39 -8.60 -0.55
N ALA A 378 1.73 -8.30 -1.80
CA ALA A 378 0.74 -7.90 -2.81
C ALA A 378 0.24 -9.11 -3.63
N PRO A 379 -1.02 -9.13 -4.08
CA PRO A 379 -1.55 -10.16 -4.99
C PRO A 379 -0.74 -10.32 -6.27
N THR A 380 -0.16 -9.24 -6.79
CA THR A 380 0.78 -9.31 -7.92
C THR A 380 2.01 -10.19 -7.63
N ALA A 381 2.56 -10.14 -6.42
CA ALA A 381 3.66 -11.03 -6.01
C ALA A 381 3.19 -12.46 -5.90
N ILE A 382 2.01 -12.70 -5.30
CA ILE A 382 1.41 -14.03 -5.17
C ILE A 382 1.23 -14.68 -6.55
N ARG A 383 0.66 -13.95 -7.52
CA ARG A 383 0.52 -14.45 -8.90
C ARG A 383 1.88 -14.75 -9.57
N ALA A 384 2.90 -13.97 -9.26
CA ALA A 384 4.25 -14.25 -9.75
C ALA A 384 4.80 -15.55 -9.15
N PHE A 385 4.61 -15.78 -7.85
CA PHE A 385 5.01 -17.03 -7.18
C PHE A 385 4.29 -18.25 -7.76
N MET A 386 2.97 -18.16 -7.98
CA MET A 386 2.21 -19.22 -8.67
C MET A 386 2.79 -19.54 -10.05
N LYS A 387 3.15 -18.51 -10.82
CA LYS A 387 3.72 -18.65 -12.15
C LYS A 387 5.11 -19.27 -12.12
N TRP A 388 5.93 -19.04 -11.10
CA TRP A 388 7.26 -19.60 -10.99
C TRP A 388 7.26 -21.08 -10.64
N GLY A 389 6.21 -21.57 -9.97
CA GLY A 389 5.98 -22.98 -9.68
C GLY A 389 6.06 -23.33 -8.21
N ASP A 390 5.24 -24.32 -7.81
CA ASP A 390 5.12 -24.78 -6.43
C ASP A 390 6.43 -25.39 -5.90
N GLU A 391 7.26 -25.95 -6.77
CA GLU A 391 8.54 -26.54 -6.40
C GLU A 391 9.51 -25.59 -5.70
N HIS A 392 9.33 -24.29 -5.89
CA HIS A 392 10.14 -23.26 -5.21
C HIS A 392 9.65 -23.01 -3.78
N VAL A 393 8.39 -23.23 -3.52
CA VAL A 393 7.78 -23.17 -2.18
C VAL A 393 8.10 -24.44 -1.38
N GLU A 394 7.92 -25.61 -2.02
CA GLU A 394 8.02 -26.92 -1.37
C GLU A 394 9.44 -27.28 -0.91
N LYS A 395 10.46 -26.52 -1.29
CA LYS A 395 11.85 -26.67 -0.81
C LYS A 395 12.06 -26.18 0.61
N HIS A 396 11.18 -25.34 1.12
CA HIS A 396 11.38 -24.56 2.36
C HIS A 396 10.36 -24.91 3.43
N ASP A 397 10.78 -24.85 4.69
CA ASP A 397 9.89 -24.98 5.83
C ASP A 397 9.20 -23.65 6.15
N LEU A 398 7.91 -23.55 5.82
CA LEU A 398 7.10 -22.38 6.09
C LEU A 398 6.23 -22.54 7.35
N SER A 399 6.52 -23.53 8.18
CA SER A 399 5.70 -23.87 9.36
C SER A 399 5.67 -22.80 10.44
N SER A 400 6.60 -21.84 10.42
CA SER A 400 6.65 -20.66 11.28
C SER A 400 5.50 -19.67 11.02
N LEU A 401 4.95 -19.66 9.81
CA LEU A 401 3.87 -18.73 9.43
C LEU A 401 2.60 -18.97 10.25
N LYS A 402 2.05 -17.88 10.78
CA LYS A 402 0.82 -17.85 11.59
C LYS A 402 -0.29 -17.04 10.95
N VAL A 403 0.03 -15.91 10.29
CA VAL A 403 -0.93 -15.06 9.58
C VAL A 403 -0.33 -14.64 8.23
N LEU A 404 -1.16 -14.69 7.20
CA LEU A 404 -0.85 -14.18 5.87
C LEU A 404 -1.70 -12.94 5.57
N GLY A 405 -1.13 -11.98 4.86
CA GLY A 405 -1.88 -10.77 4.49
C GLY A 405 -1.68 -10.38 3.03
N THR A 406 -2.67 -9.68 2.48
CA THR A 406 -2.64 -9.14 1.11
C THR A 406 -2.98 -7.65 1.09
N VAL A 407 -2.35 -6.91 0.17
CA VAL A 407 -2.46 -5.46 0.08
C VAL A 407 -2.26 -4.92 -1.34
N GLY A 408 -2.87 -3.78 -1.60
CA GLY A 408 -2.58 -2.91 -2.75
C GLY A 408 -3.53 -3.07 -3.93
N GLU A 409 -4.13 -4.23 -4.08
CA GLU A 409 -5.16 -4.54 -5.08
C GLU A 409 -6.06 -5.67 -4.58
N PRO A 410 -7.30 -5.81 -5.07
CA PRO A 410 -8.11 -6.99 -4.77
C PRO A 410 -7.42 -8.28 -5.25
N ILE A 411 -7.46 -9.32 -4.40
CA ILE A 411 -6.94 -10.63 -4.76
C ILE A 411 -8.04 -11.45 -5.41
N ASN A 412 -7.73 -12.14 -6.51
CA ASN A 412 -8.69 -13.07 -7.09
C ASN A 412 -8.80 -14.34 -6.24
N PRO A 413 -9.99 -15.00 -6.20
CA PRO A 413 -10.24 -16.15 -5.34
C PRO A 413 -9.25 -17.30 -5.51
N GLU A 414 -8.80 -17.62 -6.71
CA GLU A 414 -7.87 -18.73 -6.95
C GLU A 414 -6.48 -18.44 -6.41
N ALA A 415 -5.96 -17.20 -6.55
CA ALA A 415 -4.70 -16.82 -5.95
C ALA A 415 -4.79 -16.80 -4.42
N TRP A 416 -5.94 -16.40 -3.86
CA TRP A 416 -6.19 -16.45 -2.43
C TRP A 416 -6.14 -17.90 -1.90
N VAL A 417 -6.79 -18.83 -2.59
CA VAL A 417 -6.81 -20.26 -2.21
C VAL A 417 -5.41 -20.87 -2.31
N TRP A 418 -4.69 -20.60 -3.40
CA TRP A 418 -3.30 -21.04 -3.55
C TRP A 418 -2.42 -20.51 -2.41
N TYR A 419 -2.57 -19.24 -2.06
CA TYR A 419 -1.84 -18.61 -0.97
C TYR A 419 -2.14 -19.26 0.38
N HIS A 420 -3.42 -19.57 0.63
CA HIS A 420 -3.87 -20.27 1.82
C HIS A 420 -3.31 -21.70 1.91
N GLU A 421 -3.40 -22.47 0.81
CA GLU A 421 -3.03 -23.88 0.78
C GLU A 421 -1.52 -24.07 0.73
N LYS A 422 -0.83 -23.40 -0.20
CA LYS A 422 0.60 -23.63 -0.47
C LYS A 422 1.52 -22.89 0.48
N ILE A 423 1.22 -21.64 0.80
CA ILE A 423 2.04 -20.84 1.70
C ILE A 423 1.57 -20.99 3.14
N GLY A 424 0.28 -20.89 3.38
CA GLY A 424 -0.31 -21.00 4.71
C GLY A 424 -0.49 -22.42 5.22
N GLY A 425 -0.21 -23.47 4.43
CA GLY A 425 -0.38 -24.86 4.79
C GLY A 425 -1.81 -25.20 5.23
N SER A 426 -2.81 -24.52 4.71
CA SER A 426 -4.24 -24.61 5.06
C SER A 426 -4.58 -24.34 6.52
N LYS A 427 -3.68 -23.66 7.25
CA LYS A 427 -3.83 -23.38 8.69
C LYS A 427 -3.62 -21.91 9.07
N CYS A 428 -3.06 -21.09 8.16
CA CYS A 428 -2.90 -19.66 8.41
C CYS A 428 -4.15 -18.91 7.95
N PRO A 429 -4.79 -18.09 8.80
CA PRO A 429 -5.80 -17.15 8.34
C PRO A 429 -5.17 -16.14 7.38
N ILE A 430 -5.95 -15.71 6.37
CA ILE A 430 -5.54 -14.64 5.45
C ILE A 430 -6.30 -13.36 5.80
N VAL A 431 -5.58 -12.28 6.00
CA VAL A 431 -6.13 -10.94 6.14
C VAL A 431 -5.96 -10.18 4.81
N ASP A 432 -7.04 -10.11 4.06
CA ASP A 432 -7.11 -9.30 2.83
C ASP A 432 -7.52 -7.87 3.22
N THR A 433 -6.68 -6.89 2.90
CA THR A 433 -6.83 -5.54 3.40
C THR A 433 -7.18 -4.56 2.29
N TRP A 434 -8.25 -3.78 2.48
CA TRP A 434 -8.53 -2.61 1.67
C TRP A 434 -8.27 -1.33 2.46
N TRP A 435 -7.48 -0.46 1.90
CA TRP A 435 -7.15 0.87 2.40
C TRP A 435 -6.34 1.65 1.37
N GLN A 436 -6.08 2.92 1.66
CA GLN A 436 -5.40 3.83 0.73
C GLN A 436 -4.34 4.66 1.47
N THR A 437 -3.49 5.37 0.72
CA THR A 437 -2.59 6.38 1.28
C THR A 437 -3.40 7.41 2.10
N GLU A 438 -4.54 7.81 1.56
CA GLU A 438 -5.48 8.75 2.14
C GLU A 438 -6.05 8.29 3.50
N THR A 439 -6.13 7.00 3.72
CA THR A 439 -6.70 6.47 4.97
C THR A 439 -5.69 6.25 6.08
N GLY A 440 -4.40 6.16 5.75
CA GLY A 440 -3.29 6.00 6.70
C GLY A 440 -3.20 4.62 7.37
N GLY A 441 -4.24 3.80 7.29
CA GLY A 441 -4.29 2.45 7.85
C GLY A 441 -5.47 1.65 7.31
N HIS A 442 -5.59 0.39 7.73
CA HIS A 442 -6.60 -0.56 7.27
C HIS A 442 -8.03 -0.08 7.55
N MET A 443 -8.89 -0.15 6.54
CA MET A 443 -10.30 0.25 6.63
C MET A 443 -11.24 -0.94 6.60
N LEU A 444 -11.00 -1.88 5.68
CA LEU A 444 -11.75 -3.13 5.56
C LEU A 444 -10.74 -4.28 5.61
N THR A 445 -10.93 -5.21 6.53
CA THR A 445 -10.07 -6.39 6.68
C THR A 445 -10.73 -7.40 7.63
N PRO A 446 -10.54 -8.72 7.44
CA PRO A 446 -10.90 -9.68 8.47
C PRO A 446 -9.97 -9.57 9.69
N LEU A 447 -10.47 -9.87 10.88
CA LEU A 447 -9.64 -10.13 12.05
C LEU A 447 -9.38 -11.64 12.15
N PRO A 448 -8.10 -12.08 12.23
CA PRO A 448 -7.70 -13.46 11.94
C PRO A 448 -8.25 -14.49 12.93
N GLY A 449 -8.58 -14.09 14.17
CA GLY A 449 -9.19 -14.97 15.18
C GLY A 449 -10.72 -14.96 15.21
N ALA A 450 -11.38 -14.05 14.49
CA ALA A 450 -12.81 -13.80 14.59
C ALA A 450 -13.59 -13.99 13.32
N THR A 451 -13.01 -13.62 12.16
CA THR A 451 -13.76 -13.49 10.92
C THR A 451 -13.66 -14.73 10.05
N THR A 452 -14.79 -15.33 9.69
CA THR A 452 -14.84 -16.32 8.60
C THR A 452 -14.57 -15.59 7.29
N THR A 453 -13.49 -15.95 6.60
CA THR A 453 -13.07 -15.30 5.37
C THR A 453 -13.66 -15.94 4.14
N THR A 454 -13.85 -15.14 3.10
CA THR A 454 -14.29 -15.55 1.77
C THR A 454 -13.24 -15.08 0.77
N PRO A 455 -12.68 -15.95 -0.08
CA PRO A 455 -11.65 -15.58 -1.05
C PRO A 455 -12.04 -14.38 -1.91
N GLY A 456 -11.19 -13.36 -1.92
CA GLY A 456 -11.42 -12.12 -2.68
C GLY A 456 -12.27 -11.06 -1.99
N SER A 457 -12.73 -11.30 -0.76
CA SER A 457 -13.44 -10.31 0.06
C SER A 457 -12.51 -9.68 1.11
N CYS A 458 -12.58 -8.35 1.27
CA CYS A 458 -11.95 -7.64 2.39
C CYS A 458 -12.73 -7.78 3.70
N CYS A 459 -13.80 -8.54 3.70
CA CYS A 459 -14.68 -8.89 4.83
C CYS A 459 -15.29 -7.68 5.54
N ARG A 460 -14.75 -7.25 6.68
CA ARG A 460 -15.44 -6.36 7.64
C ARG A 460 -14.75 -5.01 7.79
N PRO A 461 -15.51 -3.95 8.17
CA PRO A 461 -14.90 -2.69 8.58
C PRO A 461 -13.98 -2.87 9.79
N MET A 462 -12.85 -2.18 9.80
CA MET A 462 -11.99 -2.08 10.97
C MET A 462 -12.71 -1.29 12.09
N LEU A 463 -12.28 -1.49 13.34
CA LEU A 463 -12.81 -0.74 14.48
C LEU A 463 -12.71 0.77 14.24
N GLY A 464 -13.78 1.49 14.53
CA GLY A 464 -13.91 2.93 14.31
C GLY A 464 -14.29 3.33 12.89
N ILE A 465 -14.49 2.38 11.97
CA ILE A 465 -14.83 2.66 10.57
C ILE A 465 -16.31 2.42 10.31
N ASP A 466 -17.03 3.48 10.01
CA ASP A 466 -18.44 3.46 9.60
C ASP A 466 -18.52 3.45 8.06
N ALA A 467 -18.23 2.29 7.47
CA ALA A 467 -18.27 2.10 6.02
C ALA A 467 -19.67 1.72 5.52
N ALA A 468 -20.03 2.22 4.34
CA ALA A 468 -21.26 1.87 3.65
C ALA A 468 -21.06 1.80 2.13
N VAL A 469 -21.99 1.11 1.45
CA VAL A 469 -22.08 1.13 -0.02
C VAL A 469 -23.36 1.84 -0.39
N VAL A 470 -23.24 2.92 -1.16
CA VAL A 470 -24.35 3.82 -1.46
C VAL A 470 -24.53 4.05 -2.97
N ASN A 471 -25.70 4.53 -3.35
CA ASN A 471 -25.96 5.07 -4.69
C ASN A 471 -25.43 6.51 -4.83
N SER A 472 -25.64 7.12 -5.99
CA SER A 472 -25.26 8.53 -6.25
C SER A 472 -25.93 9.56 -5.35
N ASP A 473 -27.08 9.23 -4.77
CA ASP A 473 -27.84 10.08 -3.87
C ASP A 473 -27.43 9.94 -2.39
N GLY A 474 -26.48 9.03 -2.12
CA GLY A 474 -25.97 8.75 -0.77
C GLY A 474 -26.84 7.76 0.03
N GLU A 475 -27.79 7.07 -0.61
CA GLU A 475 -28.64 6.06 0.01
C GLU A 475 -27.98 4.68 -0.06
N GLU A 476 -28.06 3.90 1.01
CA GLU A 476 -27.52 2.54 1.03
C GLU A 476 -28.19 1.65 -0.02
N VAL A 477 -27.38 0.89 -0.74
CA VAL A 477 -27.88 -0.08 -1.72
C VAL A 477 -28.17 -1.44 -1.06
N PRO A 478 -29.10 -2.24 -1.61
CA PRO A 478 -29.36 -3.60 -1.12
C PRO A 478 -28.11 -4.50 -1.18
N ASN A 479 -28.06 -5.52 -0.34
CA ASN A 479 -27.02 -6.53 -0.38
C ASN A 479 -26.86 -7.12 -1.80
N ASN A 480 -25.62 -7.45 -2.16
CA ASN A 480 -25.21 -7.91 -3.49
C ASN A 480 -25.40 -6.90 -4.62
N THR A 481 -25.77 -5.66 -4.30
CA THR A 481 -25.82 -4.58 -5.29
C THR A 481 -24.54 -3.77 -5.19
N GLY A 482 -23.91 -3.52 -6.34
CA GLY A 482 -22.71 -2.66 -6.40
C GLY A 482 -23.09 -1.19 -6.25
N GLY A 483 -22.22 -0.45 -5.58
CA GLY A 483 -22.37 0.98 -5.37
C GLY A 483 -21.04 1.67 -5.09
N ILE A 484 -21.12 2.88 -4.59
CA ILE A 484 -19.98 3.70 -4.20
C ILE A 484 -19.62 3.37 -2.75
N LEU A 485 -18.38 2.98 -2.50
CA LEU A 485 -17.88 2.85 -1.14
C LEU A 485 -17.73 4.23 -0.50
N VAL A 486 -18.25 4.39 0.70
CA VAL A 486 -18.11 5.63 1.48
C VAL A 486 -17.77 5.34 2.93
N VAL A 487 -17.20 6.33 3.63
CA VAL A 487 -17.03 6.31 5.08
C VAL A 487 -17.75 7.51 5.67
N ARG A 488 -18.67 7.25 6.62
CA ARG A 488 -19.60 8.27 7.14
C ARG A 488 -19.03 9.11 8.27
N LYS A 489 -18.04 8.60 8.99
CA LYS A 489 -17.43 9.26 10.16
C LYS A 489 -15.91 9.35 9.99
N PRO A 490 -15.26 10.37 10.55
CA PRO A 490 -13.81 10.47 10.51
C PRO A 490 -13.16 9.41 11.41
N TRP A 491 -11.93 9.03 11.07
CA TRP A 491 -11.08 8.15 11.85
C TRP A 491 -9.73 8.83 12.10
N PRO A 492 -8.96 8.42 13.13
CA PRO A 492 -7.80 9.18 13.58
C PRO A 492 -6.73 9.43 12.50
N SER A 493 -6.47 8.47 11.62
CA SER A 493 -5.49 8.60 10.53
C SER A 493 -6.08 9.12 9.21
N MET A 494 -7.30 9.63 9.19
CA MET A 494 -7.86 10.27 8.00
C MET A 494 -6.92 11.38 7.50
N LEU A 495 -6.69 11.45 6.19
CA LEU A 495 -5.88 12.52 5.61
C LEU A 495 -6.38 13.90 6.06
N ARG A 496 -5.45 14.84 6.28
CA ARG A 496 -5.79 16.23 6.64
C ARG A 496 -5.91 17.14 5.43
N GLY A 497 -5.72 16.60 4.24
CA GLY A 497 -5.85 17.34 2.99
C GLY A 497 -4.83 16.92 1.94
N ILE A 498 -4.84 17.65 0.82
CA ILE A 498 -3.80 17.63 -0.20
C ILE A 498 -2.91 18.85 0.06
N TYR A 499 -1.59 18.63 0.15
CA TYR A 499 -0.64 19.68 0.47
C TYR A 499 -0.73 20.83 -0.53
N GLY A 500 -0.93 22.04 -0.02
CA GLY A 500 -1.08 23.26 -0.83
C GLY A 500 -2.34 23.34 -1.71
N ASP A 501 -3.25 22.36 -1.67
CA ASP A 501 -4.40 22.31 -2.59
C ASP A 501 -5.71 21.86 -1.90
N ARG A 502 -6.24 22.76 -1.08
CA ARG A 502 -7.49 22.50 -0.35
C ARG A 502 -8.70 22.29 -1.26
N GLN A 503 -8.78 23.01 -2.35
CA GLN A 503 -9.90 22.87 -3.28
C GLN A 503 -9.95 21.47 -3.85
N ARG A 504 -8.82 20.98 -4.35
CA ARG A 504 -8.70 19.62 -4.87
C ARG A 504 -9.00 18.54 -3.83
N PHE A 505 -8.68 18.77 -2.54
CA PHE A 505 -9.07 17.87 -1.45
C PHE A 505 -10.59 17.74 -1.34
N VAL A 506 -11.31 18.85 -1.34
CA VAL A 506 -12.78 18.86 -1.25
C VAL A 506 -13.40 18.19 -2.47
N GLU A 507 -13.01 18.63 -3.67
CA GLU A 507 -13.51 18.09 -4.94
C GLU A 507 -13.26 16.58 -5.09
N THR A 508 -12.10 16.09 -4.64
CA THR A 508 -11.72 14.69 -4.83
C THR A 508 -12.48 13.75 -3.91
N TYR A 509 -12.69 14.14 -2.62
CA TYR A 509 -13.12 13.19 -1.60
C TYR A 509 -14.48 13.51 -0.98
N TRP A 510 -15.06 14.71 -1.18
CA TRP A 510 -16.24 15.15 -0.43
C TRP A 510 -17.41 15.65 -1.29
N GLU A 511 -17.19 15.94 -2.57
CA GLU A 511 -18.25 16.44 -3.45
C GLU A 511 -19.05 15.32 -4.12
N LYS A 512 -18.43 14.14 -4.32
CA LYS A 512 -19.04 13.04 -5.07
C LYS A 512 -20.26 12.44 -4.36
N VAL A 513 -20.17 12.28 -3.04
CA VAL A 513 -21.27 11.91 -2.16
C VAL A 513 -21.27 12.90 -1.00
N PRO A 514 -22.17 13.88 -0.99
CA PRO A 514 -22.16 14.95 0.00
C PRO A 514 -22.26 14.43 1.44
N GLY A 515 -21.38 14.95 2.30
CA GLY A 515 -21.36 14.58 3.72
C GLY A 515 -20.64 13.30 4.08
N MET A 516 -20.09 12.57 3.10
CA MET A 516 -19.38 11.32 3.32
C MET A 516 -18.01 11.32 2.61
N TYR A 517 -17.00 10.72 3.24
CA TYR A 517 -15.73 10.51 2.58
C TYR A 517 -15.87 9.47 1.46
N CYS A 518 -15.49 9.83 0.25
CA CYS A 518 -15.56 8.97 -0.93
C CYS A 518 -14.14 8.63 -1.43
N PRO A 519 -13.65 7.40 -1.25
CA PRO A 519 -12.32 6.96 -1.72
C PRO A 519 -12.24 6.77 -3.23
N ALA A 520 -13.36 6.95 -3.93
CA ALA A 520 -13.55 6.67 -5.35
C ALA A 520 -13.38 5.20 -5.73
N ASP A 521 -13.66 4.28 -4.82
CA ASP A 521 -13.76 2.84 -5.05
C ASP A 521 -15.22 2.39 -5.06
N GLY A 522 -15.53 1.44 -5.95
CA GLY A 522 -16.81 0.74 -5.96
C GLY A 522 -16.74 -0.49 -5.06
N ALA A 523 -17.85 -0.82 -4.45
CA ALA A 523 -17.98 -2.00 -3.61
C ALA A 523 -19.39 -2.57 -3.63
N ARG A 524 -19.55 -3.78 -3.08
CA ARG A 524 -20.83 -4.38 -2.68
C ARG A 524 -20.70 -5.02 -1.31
N VAL A 525 -21.82 -5.20 -0.63
CA VAL A 525 -21.90 -5.96 0.62
C VAL A 525 -22.69 -7.22 0.37
N ASP A 526 -22.19 -8.39 0.80
CA ASP A 526 -22.93 -9.65 0.68
C ASP A 526 -23.92 -9.85 1.84
N PRO A 527 -24.80 -10.86 1.79
CA PRO A 527 -25.77 -11.12 2.87
C PRO A 527 -25.13 -11.44 4.23
N ASP A 528 -23.88 -11.90 4.24
CA ASP A 528 -23.11 -12.16 5.45
C ASP A 528 -22.47 -10.86 6.01
N GLY A 529 -22.61 -9.72 5.30
CA GLY A 529 -22.07 -8.41 5.66
C GLY A 529 -20.62 -8.22 5.27
N ASN A 530 -20.07 -9.02 4.35
CA ASN A 530 -18.70 -8.86 3.87
C ASN A 530 -18.64 -7.87 2.71
N PHE A 531 -17.65 -7.00 2.75
CA PHE A 531 -17.35 -6.03 1.70
C PHE A 531 -16.50 -6.63 0.60
N TRP A 532 -16.87 -6.35 -0.64
CA TRP A 532 -16.19 -6.76 -1.85
C TRP A 532 -15.83 -5.51 -2.65
N ILE A 533 -14.56 -5.30 -2.92
CA ILE A 533 -14.12 -4.16 -3.75
C ILE A 533 -14.25 -4.56 -5.21
N THR A 534 -15.02 -3.79 -5.98
CA THR A 534 -15.31 -4.07 -7.39
C THR A 534 -14.42 -3.28 -8.36
N GLY A 535 -13.54 -2.43 -7.82
CA GLY A 535 -12.59 -1.60 -8.57
C GLY A 535 -12.84 -0.10 -8.38
N ARG A 536 -12.13 0.71 -9.16
CA ARG A 536 -12.33 2.17 -9.16
C ARG A 536 -13.64 2.53 -9.83
N ILE A 537 -14.40 3.46 -9.24
CA ILE A 537 -15.64 3.95 -9.89
C ILE A 537 -15.37 4.65 -11.23
N ASP A 538 -14.14 5.18 -11.43
CA ASP A 538 -13.71 5.78 -12.70
C ASP A 538 -13.32 4.73 -13.75
N ASP A 539 -13.16 3.47 -13.37
CA ASP A 539 -12.82 2.32 -14.24
C ASP A 539 -14.04 1.42 -14.54
N VAL A 540 -15.23 1.74 -14.03
CA VAL A 540 -16.47 1.03 -14.36
C VAL A 540 -16.75 1.16 -15.86
N ILE A 541 -17.06 0.02 -16.50
CA ILE A 541 -17.38 -0.02 -17.93
C ILE A 541 -18.90 -0.05 -18.09
N VAL A 542 -19.44 0.94 -18.79
CA VAL A 542 -20.88 1.01 -19.08
C VAL A 542 -21.15 0.36 -20.43
N VAL A 543 -21.57 -0.90 -20.44
CA VAL A 543 -21.88 -1.68 -21.65
C VAL A 543 -23.38 -1.78 -21.82
N ALA A 544 -23.92 -1.23 -22.91
CA ALA A 544 -25.36 -1.28 -23.23
C ALA A 544 -26.27 -0.87 -22.05
N GLY A 545 -25.84 0.09 -21.24
CA GLY A 545 -26.60 0.58 -20.07
C GLY A 545 -26.35 -0.17 -18.77
N HIS A 546 -25.51 -1.21 -18.76
CA HIS A 546 -25.10 -1.94 -17.56
C HIS A 546 -23.71 -1.51 -17.10
N ASN A 547 -23.57 -1.28 -15.81
CA ASN A 547 -22.29 -0.95 -15.18
C ASN A 547 -21.57 -2.24 -14.80
N LEU A 548 -20.42 -2.51 -15.41
CA LEU A 548 -19.61 -3.71 -15.18
C LEU A 548 -18.32 -3.32 -14.46
N GLY A 549 -17.99 -4.02 -13.38
CA GLY A 549 -16.71 -3.90 -12.70
C GLY A 549 -15.59 -4.56 -13.50
N THR A 550 -14.52 -3.83 -13.79
CA THR A 550 -13.36 -4.39 -14.50
C THR A 550 -12.74 -5.57 -13.76
N MET A 551 -12.68 -5.49 -12.42
CA MET A 551 -12.09 -6.52 -11.57
C MET A 551 -12.82 -7.87 -11.64
N GLU A 552 -14.14 -7.88 -11.79
CA GLU A 552 -14.89 -9.13 -11.94
C GLU A 552 -14.54 -9.85 -13.24
N ILE A 553 -14.43 -9.09 -14.34
CA ILE A 553 -14.04 -9.64 -15.65
C ILE A 553 -12.58 -10.12 -15.62
N GLU A 554 -11.67 -9.37 -14.98
CA GLU A 554 -10.28 -9.77 -14.77
C GLU A 554 -10.21 -11.08 -13.94
N SER A 555 -10.99 -11.17 -12.87
CA SER A 555 -11.07 -12.37 -12.03
C SER A 555 -11.58 -13.59 -12.81
N ALA A 556 -12.62 -13.42 -13.62
CA ALA A 556 -13.12 -14.47 -14.48
C ALA A 556 -12.10 -14.90 -15.56
N LEU A 557 -11.32 -13.95 -16.10
CA LEU A 557 -10.22 -14.29 -17.02
C LEU A 557 -9.13 -15.09 -16.32
N VAL A 558 -8.71 -14.68 -15.13
CA VAL A 558 -7.62 -15.34 -14.36
C VAL A 558 -8.04 -16.73 -13.86
N SER A 559 -9.32 -17.02 -13.70
CA SER A 559 -9.81 -18.38 -13.41
C SER A 559 -9.72 -19.36 -14.61
N HIS A 560 -9.43 -18.86 -15.83
CA HIS A 560 -9.16 -19.71 -16.98
C HIS A 560 -7.76 -20.33 -16.90
N PRO A 561 -7.58 -21.65 -17.13
CA PRO A 561 -6.31 -22.35 -16.92
C PRO A 561 -5.13 -21.80 -17.74
N ASP A 562 -5.40 -21.17 -18.87
CA ASP A 562 -4.35 -20.61 -19.74
C ASP A 562 -3.99 -19.14 -19.40
N VAL A 563 -4.59 -18.54 -18.35
CA VAL A 563 -4.38 -17.12 -18.00
C VAL A 563 -3.59 -16.99 -16.72
N ALA A 564 -2.45 -16.27 -16.79
CA ALA A 564 -1.63 -15.93 -15.64
C ALA A 564 -2.05 -14.59 -15.01
N GLU A 565 -2.34 -13.60 -15.85
CA GLU A 565 -2.76 -12.27 -15.41
C GLU A 565 -3.61 -11.59 -16.49
N ALA A 566 -4.55 -10.74 -16.09
CA ALA A 566 -5.39 -9.99 -17.01
C ALA A 566 -5.60 -8.55 -16.52
N ALA A 567 -5.77 -7.64 -17.46
CA ALA A 567 -6.23 -6.28 -17.23
C ALA A 567 -7.35 -5.94 -18.19
N VAL A 568 -8.42 -5.34 -17.70
CA VAL A 568 -9.62 -5.02 -18.47
C VAL A 568 -9.88 -3.51 -18.44
N VAL A 569 -10.22 -2.97 -19.61
CA VAL A 569 -10.59 -1.57 -19.80
C VAL A 569 -11.75 -1.42 -20.77
N GLY A 570 -12.51 -0.33 -20.61
CA GLY A 570 -13.49 0.08 -21.59
C GLY A 570 -12.82 0.83 -22.77
N PHE A 571 -13.35 0.68 -23.98
CA PHE A 571 -12.96 1.44 -25.15
C PHE A 571 -14.20 1.86 -25.96
N PRO A 572 -14.14 2.95 -26.78
CA PRO A 572 -15.26 3.35 -27.62
C PRO A 572 -15.66 2.23 -28.59
N HIS A 573 -16.96 1.92 -28.67
CA HIS A 573 -17.52 0.88 -29.53
C HIS A 573 -18.77 1.38 -30.26
N ASP A 574 -18.79 1.28 -31.58
CA ASP A 574 -19.83 1.90 -32.44
C ASP A 574 -21.26 1.43 -32.13
N VAL A 575 -21.45 0.20 -31.69
CA VAL A 575 -22.78 -0.38 -31.44
C VAL A 575 -23.18 -0.34 -29.97
N LYS A 576 -22.22 -0.58 -29.04
CA LYS A 576 -22.49 -0.70 -27.60
C LYS A 576 -22.22 0.59 -26.82
N GLY A 577 -21.70 1.64 -27.49
CA GLY A 577 -21.16 2.84 -26.86
C GLY A 577 -19.79 2.57 -26.24
N THR A 578 -19.70 1.58 -25.34
CA THR A 578 -18.44 1.10 -24.77
C THR A 578 -18.31 -0.40 -24.97
N GLY A 579 -17.17 -0.84 -25.48
CA GLY A 579 -16.75 -2.23 -25.58
C GLY A 579 -15.76 -2.58 -24.46
N ILE A 580 -15.53 -3.87 -24.27
CA ILE A 580 -14.63 -4.44 -23.28
C ILE A 580 -13.36 -4.93 -23.97
N ALA A 581 -12.21 -4.35 -23.60
CA ALA A 581 -10.89 -4.81 -24.05
C ALA A 581 -10.14 -5.48 -22.88
N ALA A 582 -9.67 -6.71 -23.11
CA ALA A 582 -8.87 -7.46 -22.16
C ALA A 582 -7.44 -7.63 -22.68
N PHE A 583 -6.46 -7.32 -21.84
CA PHE A 583 -5.03 -7.58 -22.06
C PHE A 583 -4.63 -8.74 -21.17
N VAL A 584 -4.13 -9.83 -21.77
CA VAL A 584 -3.96 -11.10 -21.07
C VAL A 584 -2.54 -11.62 -21.19
N ILE A 585 -1.92 -11.92 -20.06
CA ILE A 585 -0.67 -12.69 -19.95
C ILE A 585 -1.05 -14.15 -19.80
N THR A 586 -0.52 -15.01 -20.67
CA THR A 586 -0.80 -16.46 -20.65
C THR A 586 0.04 -17.22 -19.64
N GLN A 587 -0.46 -18.36 -19.16
CA GLN A 587 0.35 -19.39 -18.52
C GLN A 587 1.22 -20.05 -19.58
N GLY A 588 2.54 -19.96 -19.44
CA GLY A 588 3.46 -20.45 -20.46
C GLY A 588 3.56 -19.56 -21.72
N GLN A 589 4.12 -20.10 -22.80
CA GLN A 589 4.40 -19.35 -24.02
C GLN A 589 3.10 -19.03 -24.79
N ALA A 590 2.85 -17.74 -25.04
CA ALA A 590 1.71 -17.31 -25.86
C ALA A 590 1.84 -17.84 -27.30
N PRO A 591 0.71 -18.25 -27.92
CA PRO A 591 0.70 -18.57 -29.35
C PRO A 591 1.07 -17.35 -30.20
N SER A 592 1.67 -17.59 -31.37
CA SER A 592 2.03 -16.51 -32.31
C SER A 592 0.80 -15.66 -32.65
N PRO A 593 0.91 -14.32 -32.65
CA PRO A 593 -0.17 -13.44 -33.01
C PRO A 593 -0.78 -13.78 -34.38
N GLY A 594 -2.13 -13.81 -34.46
CA GLY A 594 -2.86 -14.12 -35.69
C GLY A 594 -2.88 -15.59 -36.10
N SER A 595 -2.31 -16.51 -35.28
CA SER A 595 -2.41 -17.95 -35.53
C SER A 595 -3.78 -18.50 -35.12
N ASP A 596 -4.20 -19.63 -35.74
CA ASP A 596 -5.42 -20.33 -35.36
C ASP A 596 -5.45 -20.72 -33.88
N ALA A 597 -4.29 -21.04 -33.31
CA ALA A 597 -4.12 -21.34 -31.88
C ALA A 597 -4.40 -20.11 -31.00
N ALA A 598 -3.91 -18.92 -31.41
CA ALA A 598 -4.18 -17.69 -30.68
C ALA A 598 -5.68 -17.33 -30.71
N GLU A 599 -6.33 -17.47 -31.87
CA GLU A 599 -7.76 -17.17 -32.01
C GLU A 599 -8.63 -18.20 -31.24
N ALA A 600 -8.25 -19.47 -31.25
CA ALA A 600 -8.93 -20.51 -30.46
C ALA A 600 -8.83 -20.23 -28.95
N MET A 601 -7.64 -19.81 -28.46
CA MET A 601 -7.38 -19.44 -27.07
C MET A 601 -8.22 -18.23 -26.65
N LYS A 602 -8.23 -17.14 -27.44
CA LYS A 602 -9.07 -15.96 -27.18
C LYS A 602 -10.56 -16.31 -27.12
N LYS A 603 -11.03 -17.18 -28.05
CA LYS A 603 -12.41 -17.64 -28.06
C LYS A 603 -12.75 -18.46 -26.82
N SER A 604 -11.84 -19.30 -26.34
CA SER A 604 -12.00 -20.07 -25.09
C SER A 604 -12.12 -19.14 -23.89
N MET A 605 -11.20 -18.18 -23.73
CA MET A 605 -11.22 -17.19 -22.64
C MET A 605 -12.52 -16.37 -22.66
N SER A 606 -12.93 -15.89 -23.83
CA SER A 606 -14.17 -15.12 -23.99
C SER A 606 -15.42 -15.93 -23.65
N ALA A 607 -15.45 -17.22 -24.02
CA ALA A 607 -16.54 -18.12 -23.66
C ALA A 607 -16.56 -18.45 -22.16
N HIS A 608 -15.38 -18.55 -21.55
CA HIS A 608 -15.24 -18.76 -20.11
C HIS A 608 -15.80 -17.55 -19.33
N VAL A 609 -15.42 -16.32 -19.67
CA VAL A 609 -16.00 -15.11 -19.07
C VAL A 609 -17.52 -15.07 -19.22
N ALA A 610 -18.03 -15.40 -20.40
CA ALA A 610 -19.48 -15.43 -20.64
C ALA A 610 -20.20 -16.50 -19.80
N LYS A 611 -19.54 -17.62 -19.50
CA LYS A 611 -20.06 -18.67 -18.61
C LYS A 611 -20.08 -18.22 -17.16
N GLU A 612 -19.01 -17.59 -16.69
CA GLU A 612 -18.85 -17.18 -15.27
C GLU A 612 -19.69 -15.94 -14.93
N LEU A 613 -19.73 -14.93 -15.82
CA LEU A 613 -20.33 -13.63 -15.56
C LEU A 613 -21.52 -13.27 -16.47
N GLY A 614 -21.86 -14.14 -17.39
CA GLY A 614 -22.91 -13.87 -18.37
C GLY A 614 -22.42 -13.18 -19.65
N PRO A 615 -23.25 -13.21 -20.72
CA PRO A 615 -22.85 -12.79 -22.08
C PRO A 615 -22.48 -11.30 -22.21
N ILE A 616 -23.01 -10.44 -21.34
CA ILE A 616 -22.77 -9.00 -21.38
C ILE A 616 -21.33 -8.65 -20.98
N SER A 617 -20.70 -9.45 -20.13
CA SER A 617 -19.32 -9.27 -19.65
C SER A 617 -18.27 -9.79 -20.62
N LYS A 618 -18.71 -10.37 -21.73
CA LYS A 618 -17.82 -10.96 -22.73
C LYS A 618 -16.91 -9.91 -23.36
N PRO A 619 -15.57 -10.07 -23.28
CA PRO A 619 -14.64 -9.15 -23.94
C PRO A 619 -14.86 -9.11 -25.46
N ASP A 620 -14.92 -7.88 -26.00
CA ASP A 620 -14.99 -7.62 -27.44
C ASP A 620 -13.61 -7.77 -28.10
N GLN A 621 -12.55 -7.44 -27.35
CA GLN A 621 -11.16 -7.62 -27.75
C GLN A 621 -10.39 -8.36 -26.67
N ILE A 622 -9.58 -9.35 -27.06
CA ILE A 622 -8.57 -9.97 -26.18
C ILE A 622 -7.23 -9.83 -26.89
N ARG A 623 -6.29 -9.17 -26.21
CA ARG A 623 -4.89 -8.99 -26.66
C ARG A 623 -3.99 -9.83 -25.77
N LEU A 624 -3.33 -10.83 -26.36
CA LEU A 624 -2.31 -11.62 -25.66
C LEU A 624 -1.01 -10.80 -25.60
N THR A 625 -0.42 -10.71 -24.42
CA THR A 625 0.79 -9.91 -24.18
C THR A 625 1.76 -10.60 -23.25
N GLU A 626 3.03 -10.26 -23.34
CA GLU A 626 4.09 -10.77 -22.44
C GLU A 626 4.08 -10.06 -21.07
N ALA A 627 3.66 -8.79 -21.05
CA ALA A 627 3.64 -7.96 -19.85
C ALA A 627 2.52 -6.90 -19.92
N LEU A 628 2.08 -6.43 -18.74
CA LEU A 628 1.15 -5.31 -18.60
C LEU A 628 1.91 -4.06 -18.15
N PRO A 629 1.49 -2.86 -18.58
CA PRO A 629 2.08 -1.62 -18.12
C PRO A 629 1.71 -1.42 -16.64
N LYS A 630 2.73 -1.51 -15.79
CA LYS A 630 2.59 -1.40 -14.34
C LYS A 630 3.38 -0.21 -13.83
N THR A 631 2.91 0.37 -12.75
CA THR A 631 3.75 1.20 -11.92
C THR A 631 4.83 0.32 -11.28
N ARG A 632 5.90 0.93 -10.83
CA ARG A 632 6.97 0.21 -10.10
C ARG A 632 6.51 -0.44 -8.79
N SER A 633 5.33 -0.08 -8.30
CA SER A 633 4.64 -0.79 -7.19
C SER A 633 3.85 -2.01 -7.64
N GLY A 634 3.88 -2.36 -8.92
CA GLY A 634 3.12 -3.47 -9.49
C GLY A 634 1.69 -3.15 -9.88
N LYS A 635 1.19 -1.93 -9.62
CA LYS A 635 -0.18 -1.53 -9.96
C LYS A 635 -0.33 -1.32 -11.47
N ILE A 636 -1.32 -1.97 -12.09
CA ILE A 636 -1.62 -1.87 -13.51
C ILE A 636 -2.06 -0.44 -13.85
N MET A 637 -1.46 0.14 -14.89
CA MET A 637 -1.79 1.49 -15.38
C MET A 637 -2.91 1.42 -16.43
N ARG A 638 -4.14 1.14 -15.98
CA ARG A 638 -5.32 0.96 -16.86
C ARG A 638 -5.57 2.15 -17.78
N ARG A 639 -5.23 3.36 -17.37
CA ARG A 639 -5.33 4.56 -18.22
C ARG A 639 -4.55 4.43 -19.51
N LEU A 640 -3.34 3.85 -19.48
CA LEU A 640 -2.53 3.62 -20.67
C LEU A 640 -3.13 2.52 -21.56
N LEU A 641 -3.64 1.46 -20.94
CA LEU A 641 -4.34 0.38 -21.66
C LEU A 641 -5.61 0.88 -22.35
N ARG A 642 -6.32 1.82 -21.74
CA ARG A 642 -7.51 2.46 -22.34
C ARG A 642 -7.15 3.24 -23.59
N ASP A 643 -6.08 4.03 -23.57
CA ASP A 643 -5.60 4.75 -24.75
C ASP A 643 -5.14 3.78 -25.86
N ILE A 644 -4.43 2.72 -25.48
CA ILE A 644 -3.99 1.67 -26.42
C ILE A 644 -5.20 0.93 -27.03
N ALA A 645 -6.21 0.57 -26.24
CA ALA A 645 -7.42 -0.10 -26.71
C ALA A 645 -8.23 0.78 -27.69
N ALA A 646 -8.27 2.10 -27.42
CA ALA A 646 -8.94 3.08 -28.23
C ALA A 646 -8.13 3.53 -29.48
N GLY A 647 -6.86 3.10 -29.62
CA GLY A 647 -5.98 3.54 -30.69
C GLY A 647 -5.50 5.00 -30.56
N ASN A 648 -5.58 5.57 -29.34
CA ASN A 648 -5.17 6.93 -29.06
C ASN A 648 -3.65 7.05 -28.83
N PRO A 649 -3.03 8.19 -29.15
CA PRO A 649 -1.66 8.46 -28.74
C PRO A 649 -1.58 8.61 -27.21
N ILE A 650 -0.53 8.08 -26.62
CA ILE A 650 -0.28 8.22 -25.17
C ILE A 650 0.29 9.61 -24.90
N THR A 651 -0.53 10.46 -24.30
CA THR A 651 -0.16 11.82 -23.88
C THR A 651 -0.08 11.95 -22.36
N GLN A 652 -0.39 10.88 -21.63
CA GLN A 652 -0.49 10.87 -20.19
C GLN A 652 0.89 10.70 -19.51
N ASP A 653 0.96 11.07 -18.23
CA ASP A 653 2.17 10.92 -17.42
C ASP A 653 2.58 9.44 -17.29
N THR A 654 3.80 9.13 -17.70
CA THR A 654 4.43 7.80 -17.63
C THR A 654 5.58 7.73 -16.63
N THR A 655 5.78 8.76 -15.81
CA THR A 655 6.92 8.86 -14.87
C THR A 655 6.96 7.75 -13.80
N THR A 656 5.81 7.16 -13.49
CA THR A 656 5.68 6.05 -12.53
C THR A 656 5.75 4.67 -13.18
N LEU A 657 5.86 4.58 -14.50
CA LEU A 657 5.91 3.32 -15.25
C LEU A 657 7.21 2.56 -14.98
N GLU A 658 7.11 1.26 -14.74
CA GLU A 658 8.26 0.39 -14.48
C GLU A 658 9.12 0.21 -15.73
N ASP A 659 8.48 -0.09 -16.87
CA ASP A 659 9.15 -0.34 -18.14
C ASP A 659 8.35 0.28 -19.30
N ARG A 660 8.92 1.31 -19.92
CA ARG A 660 8.30 2.03 -21.04
C ARG A 660 8.22 1.19 -22.31
N SER A 661 9.12 0.22 -22.49
CA SER A 661 9.14 -0.64 -23.69
C SER A 661 7.88 -1.50 -23.82
N ILE A 662 7.21 -1.80 -22.70
CA ILE A 662 5.95 -2.57 -22.67
C ILE A 662 4.85 -1.78 -23.41
N VAL A 663 4.77 -0.49 -23.18
CA VAL A 663 3.78 0.38 -23.82
C VAL A 663 4.02 0.45 -25.33
N GLU A 664 5.28 0.61 -25.73
CA GLU A 664 5.66 0.64 -27.16
C GLU A 664 5.32 -0.66 -27.88
N LYS A 665 5.59 -1.81 -27.24
CA LYS A 665 5.21 -3.15 -27.76
C LYS A 665 3.70 -3.33 -27.89
N LEU A 666 2.93 -2.89 -26.88
CA LEU A 666 1.47 -2.98 -26.90
C LEU A 666 0.83 -2.09 -27.98
N GLN A 667 1.40 -0.91 -28.25
CA GLN A 667 0.98 -0.04 -29.35
C GLN A 667 1.30 -0.65 -30.72
N ALA A 668 2.47 -1.30 -30.85
CA ALA A 668 2.87 -1.93 -32.10
C ALA A 668 2.11 -3.23 -32.41
N SER A 669 1.51 -3.87 -31.41
CA SER A 669 0.72 -5.11 -31.56
C SER A 669 -0.79 -4.89 -31.79
N GLY A 670 -1.25 -3.66 -31.82
CA GLY A 670 -2.66 -3.25 -32.04
C GLY A 670 -2.90 -2.72 -33.45
#